data_b6bc95b3959e1335a589e47e8c938a34
#
_entry.id   b6bc95b3959e1335a589e47e8c938a34
#
_cell.length_a   1.000
_cell.length_b   1.000
_cell.length_c   1.000
_cell.angle_alpha   90.00
_cell.angle_beta   90.00
_cell.angle_gamma   90.00
#
_symmetry.space_group_name_H-M   'P 1'
#
loop_
_entity.id
_entity.type
_entity.pdbx_description
1 polymer ?
#
loop_
_entity_poly.entity_id
_entity_poly.type
_entity_poly.pdbx_seq_one_letter_code
_entity_poly.pdbx_strand_id
1 'polypeptide(L)'
;MIDCANKYAEMDRAMARLRAAVLLMLALLACMRGGAQDLREGFLNPPADARPMMRWWWFGPAVTKPELKKELETMQGAGIGGVEIQPVYPLMLDDEAKGIKNLQYLSPEFLDDVSYANQTARSLGLRVDITLGSGWPYGGPQTTLALAAGRLKVAEVPVSGGFVTPPALAEGDRLIAAFVVAGTEKTFNAATAKRIDLHGGPVEAGAGTQTALFFIASHTRQTVKRPAAGAEGYVLDHFSYAAIDEHLTDIATPLVNAFGDKPPYSVFSDSLEVYGSDWTAELPAEFEKRRGYDLIPHLPELLAGGTAEAEAVRHDWGETLSDLIRENYLRPLTQFAEAHRSRFRSQTYGDPAVTLADEAVPQLPEGEGPQWRSFSYTRWASSASHLYDRNVTSAETWTWLHSPAFRATPLDMKAETDRMFLLGVNQIVGHGYPYSPPGAGEPGWSLYAAAVFNSHNPWFPVMPDITKYLQRVSWLLRQGKPANDIAILLPEDDAQAAFTPGHVSVTDEMRKRIAPELMGAILDAGYNVDYIDAATIDKLGTIPYPVLIIPQTDRIPLAAYKKIESYAGTGKVIALGKAPTLGPGLMEQHTSAEIAAISDRLFKESNHKGSFITSIGEVEDALHHALPPDLDTTGTTEGLGFIHRKLADSDIYFVVNTGNRTVDAKVRFRSNRPAIEVWDPDGGRVLDAGAHLDGSGVSLVLAPYESRIYVVEDHLQAGVTASGQTAVTTSDAKDEQIADLSAGWNVHFPGDAEPMALNTLGSWTELSGRKYYSGEVVYSRAVFVGHALTAGARISLDFGTGTTFEDMRPPNASGMLALLDPPVREAAIVFVNGKRAGSLWHPPYRIDVSEFVHEGNNQIEVRVYNTAINLLAGQAPRDYTALRTKYGRRFDPQDMDNLQPIPSGLFGPIHLVERKNK
;
A
#
# COMPACT_ATOMS: atom_id res chain seq x y z
N MET A 1 31.85 12.46 68.81
CA MET A 1 32.23 12.85 67.40
C MET A 1 31.74 11.89 66.34
N ILE A 2 31.60 10.58 66.56
CA ILE A 2 31.14 9.60 65.59
C ILE A 2 29.64 9.72 65.24
N ASP A 3 28.83 10.17 66.20
CA ASP A 3 27.37 10.29 66.07
C ASP A 3 26.94 11.51 65.20
N CYS A 4 27.73 12.59 65.21
CA CYS A 4 27.49 13.76 64.34
C CYS A 4 27.86 13.47 62.87
N ALA A 5 28.90 12.69 62.63
CA ALA A 5 29.33 12.34 61.25
C ALA A 5 28.30 11.44 60.52
N ASN A 6 27.63 10.54 61.25
CA ASN A 6 26.59 9.68 60.68
C ASN A 6 25.31 10.47 60.35
N LYS A 7 24.90 11.45 61.17
CA LYS A 7 23.74 12.31 60.85
C LYS A 7 23.99 13.23 59.65
N TYR A 8 25.20 13.74 59.48
CA TYR A 8 25.58 14.51 58.29
C TYR A 8 25.57 13.64 57.01
N ALA A 9 26.06 12.39 57.06
CA ALA A 9 26.05 11.47 55.95
C ALA A 9 24.62 11.02 55.59
N GLU A 10 23.70 10.87 56.52
CA GLU A 10 22.27 10.57 56.25
C GLU A 10 21.53 11.79 55.64
N MET A 11 21.85 13.01 56.12
CA MET A 11 21.27 14.24 55.59
C MET A 11 21.75 14.52 54.16
N ASP A 12 23.01 14.25 53.82
CA ASP A 12 23.53 14.37 52.47
C ASP A 12 22.91 13.32 51.51
N ARG A 13 22.69 12.08 51.95
CA ARG A 13 21.95 11.07 51.18
C ARG A 13 20.49 11.43 50.99
N ALA A 14 19.83 12.02 52.00
CA ALA A 14 18.44 12.49 51.84
C ALA A 14 18.34 13.67 50.87
N MET A 15 19.28 14.63 50.97
CA MET A 15 19.38 15.75 50.04
C MET A 15 19.70 15.29 48.58
N ALA A 16 20.56 14.30 48.38
CA ALA A 16 20.87 13.72 47.10
C ALA A 16 19.64 13.01 46.48
N ARG A 17 18.88 12.27 47.28
CA ARG A 17 17.62 11.63 46.85
C ARG A 17 16.55 12.70 46.51
N LEU A 18 16.44 13.77 47.25
CA LEU A 18 15.51 14.86 46.98
C LEU A 18 15.87 15.60 45.67
N ARG A 19 17.17 15.85 45.46
CA ARG A 19 17.65 16.45 44.20
C ARG A 19 17.41 15.56 43.00
N ALA A 20 17.61 14.24 43.14
CA ALA A 20 17.31 13.27 42.09
C ALA A 20 15.81 13.18 41.79
N ALA A 21 14.95 13.20 42.80
CA ALA A 21 13.50 13.23 42.66
C ALA A 21 13.00 14.53 42.00
N VAL A 22 13.57 15.69 42.37
CA VAL A 22 13.24 16.98 41.76
C VAL A 22 13.72 17.04 40.30
N LEU A 23 14.91 16.52 40.01
CA LEU A 23 15.41 16.42 38.62
C LEU A 23 14.57 15.46 37.77
N LEU A 24 14.14 14.34 38.35
CA LEU A 24 13.23 13.40 37.67
C LEU A 24 11.84 14.03 37.44
N MET A 25 11.33 14.78 38.44
CA MET A 25 10.06 15.49 38.32
C MET A 25 10.15 16.65 37.33
N LEU A 26 11.26 17.36 37.25
CA LEU A 26 11.51 18.40 36.22
C LEU A 26 11.71 17.80 34.83
N ALA A 27 12.33 16.63 34.72
CA ALA A 27 12.44 15.88 33.46
C ALA A 27 11.07 15.36 32.99
N LEU A 28 10.24 14.84 33.93
CA LEU A 28 8.85 14.42 33.64
C LEU A 28 7.98 15.63 33.27
N LEU A 29 8.12 16.77 33.93
CA LEU A 29 7.40 18.02 33.59
C LEU A 29 7.88 18.63 32.26
N ALA A 30 9.15 18.45 31.88
CA ALA A 30 9.67 18.85 30.58
C ALA A 30 9.15 17.92 29.47
N CYS A 31 9.03 16.61 29.73
CA CYS A 31 8.40 15.66 28.83
C CYS A 31 6.89 15.91 28.65
N MET A 32 6.19 16.40 29.70
CA MET A 32 4.75 16.72 29.61
C MET A 32 4.45 18.04 28.88
N ARG A 33 5.41 18.93 28.72
CA ARG A 33 5.20 20.21 27.99
C ARG A 33 5.55 20.17 26.50
N GLY A 34 6.10 19.06 26.01
CA GLY A 34 6.59 18.95 24.63
C GLY A 34 5.55 18.50 23.60
N GLY A 35 4.49 17.80 24.01
CA GLY A 35 3.68 16.99 23.08
C GLY A 35 3.03 17.77 21.93
N ALA A 36 2.20 18.74 22.21
CA ALA A 36 1.41 19.45 21.18
C ALA A 36 2.23 20.48 20.40
N GLN A 37 3.21 21.14 21.05
CA GLN A 37 4.13 22.04 20.35
C GLN A 37 5.07 21.29 19.41
N ASP A 38 5.52 20.10 19.82
CA ASP A 38 6.32 19.21 18.98
C ASP A 38 5.51 18.67 17.77
N LEU A 39 4.21 18.39 17.96
CA LEU A 39 3.33 17.91 16.88
C LEU A 39 3.14 18.96 15.78
N ARG A 40 2.89 20.21 16.17
CA ARG A 40 2.71 21.31 15.22
C ARG A 40 4.01 21.65 14.49
N GLU A 41 5.13 21.72 15.18
CA GLU A 41 6.44 21.96 14.59
C GLU A 41 6.82 20.84 13.61
N GLY A 42 6.61 19.58 14.00
CA GLY A 42 6.85 18.43 13.12
C GLY A 42 5.92 18.39 11.91
N PHE A 43 4.69 18.89 12.02
CA PHE A 43 3.81 19.04 10.86
C PHE A 43 4.30 20.12 9.88
N LEU A 44 4.72 21.26 10.40
CA LEU A 44 5.23 22.38 9.59
C LEU A 44 6.57 22.01 8.93
N ASN A 45 7.44 21.33 9.69
CA ASN A 45 8.80 20.93 9.30
C ASN A 45 9.02 19.42 9.50
N PRO A 46 8.32 18.55 8.77
CA PRO A 46 8.40 17.11 9.00
C PRO A 46 9.80 16.56 8.68
N PRO A 47 10.27 15.56 9.46
CA PRO A 47 11.59 14.98 9.28
C PRO A 47 11.72 14.25 7.96
N ALA A 48 12.96 14.15 7.46
CA ALA A 48 13.25 13.60 6.13
C ALA A 48 12.88 12.12 5.96
N ASP A 49 12.82 11.34 7.03
CA ASP A 49 12.46 9.92 6.99
C ASP A 49 10.97 9.67 6.69
N ALA A 50 10.14 10.70 6.79
CA ALA A 50 8.73 10.66 6.39
C ALA A 50 8.50 10.98 4.90
N ARG A 51 9.55 11.33 4.14
CA ARG A 51 9.44 11.56 2.71
C ARG A 51 9.08 10.29 1.96
N PRO A 52 8.34 10.38 0.83
CA PRO A 52 8.08 9.23 -0.01
C PRO A 52 9.37 8.69 -0.62
N MET A 53 9.38 7.40 -0.89
CA MET A 53 10.43 6.72 -1.65
C MET A 53 9.96 6.42 -3.07
N MET A 54 10.91 6.10 -3.96
CA MET A 54 10.63 5.65 -5.32
C MET A 54 11.34 4.34 -5.61
N ARG A 55 10.63 3.39 -6.22
CA ARG A 55 11.23 2.24 -6.87
C ARG A 55 11.96 2.73 -8.11
N TRP A 56 13.28 2.52 -8.14
CA TRP A 56 14.19 3.02 -9.18
C TRP A 56 14.53 1.89 -10.12
N TRP A 57 13.86 1.87 -11.26
CA TRP A 57 13.95 0.80 -12.25
C TRP A 57 15.22 0.93 -13.08
N TRP A 58 16.11 -0.04 -12.97
CA TRP A 58 17.33 -0.12 -13.76
C TRP A 58 17.15 -1.14 -14.90
N PHE A 59 16.82 -0.66 -16.08
CA PHE A 59 16.56 -1.50 -17.25
C PHE A 59 17.85 -2.00 -17.90
N GLY A 60 18.04 -3.33 -17.96
CA GLY A 60 19.24 -3.99 -18.45
C GLY A 60 20.50 -3.65 -17.68
N PRO A 61 20.39 -3.23 -16.40
CA PRO A 61 21.23 -2.23 -15.71
C PRO A 61 22.12 -1.39 -16.65
N ALA A 62 21.49 -0.78 -17.70
CA ALA A 62 22.19 0.10 -18.63
C ALA A 62 22.39 1.50 -18.01
N VAL A 63 23.01 1.54 -16.84
CA VAL A 63 23.21 2.73 -16.02
C VAL A 63 24.60 3.31 -16.19
N THR A 64 24.75 4.60 -15.93
CA THR A 64 26.06 5.28 -15.89
C THR A 64 26.17 6.17 -14.66
N LYS A 65 27.34 6.25 -14.06
CA LYS A 65 27.57 7.06 -12.84
C LYS A 65 27.16 8.54 -12.99
N PRO A 66 27.42 9.23 -14.11
CA PRO A 66 26.94 10.60 -14.26
C PRO A 66 25.42 10.74 -14.25
N GLU A 67 24.68 9.82 -14.91
CA GLU A 67 23.23 9.89 -14.96
C GLU A 67 22.60 9.41 -13.64
N LEU A 68 23.17 8.38 -12.98
CA LEU A 68 22.77 7.98 -11.63
C LEU A 68 22.85 9.16 -10.66
N LYS A 69 23.94 9.93 -10.71
CA LYS A 69 24.11 11.12 -9.88
C LYS A 69 23.04 12.18 -10.21
N LYS A 70 22.84 12.48 -11.48
CA LYS A 70 21.86 13.48 -11.93
C LYS A 70 20.42 13.12 -11.51
N GLU A 71 20.02 11.86 -11.68
CA GLU A 71 18.69 11.41 -11.24
C GLU A 71 18.53 11.49 -9.72
N LEU A 72 19.54 11.09 -8.93
CA LEU A 72 19.53 11.23 -7.48
C LEU A 72 19.45 12.69 -7.01
N GLU A 73 20.19 13.60 -7.64
CA GLU A 73 20.10 15.04 -7.38
C GLU A 73 18.71 15.59 -7.73
N THR A 74 18.13 15.13 -8.84
CA THR A 74 16.76 15.49 -9.26
C THR A 74 15.72 15.00 -8.27
N MET A 75 15.82 13.75 -7.81
CA MET A 75 14.94 13.18 -6.79
C MET A 75 15.04 13.93 -5.45
N GLN A 76 16.25 14.24 -5.02
CA GLN A 76 16.50 15.01 -3.80
C GLN A 76 15.86 16.40 -3.88
N GLY A 77 16.06 17.10 -5.01
CA GLY A 77 15.45 18.41 -5.26
C GLY A 77 13.92 18.37 -5.30
N ALA A 78 13.34 17.26 -5.73
CA ALA A 78 11.91 17.00 -5.73
C ALA A 78 11.33 16.58 -4.37
N GLY A 79 12.15 16.47 -3.31
CA GLY A 79 11.69 16.09 -1.98
C GLY A 79 11.47 14.59 -1.78
N ILE A 80 11.93 13.73 -2.70
CA ILE A 80 11.95 12.27 -2.54
C ILE A 80 12.98 11.92 -1.47
N GLY A 81 12.67 11.00 -0.57
CA GLY A 81 13.44 10.64 0.60
C GLY A 81 14.39 9.45 0.42
N GLY A 82 14.23 8.72 -0.67
CA GLY A 82 15.05 7.55 -0.95
C GLY A 82 14.63 6.79 -2.19
N VAL A 83 15.42 5.79 -2.54
CA VAL A 83 15.19 4.92 -3.69
C VAL A 83 15.27 3.45 -3.30
N GLU A 84 14.54 2.61 -4.02
CA GLU A 84 14.71 1.16 -4.05
C GLU A 84 15.33 0.78 -5.40
N ILE A 85 16.53 0.27 -5.39
CA ILE A 85 17.20 -0.19 -6.61
C ILE A 85 16.56 -1.49 -7.07
N GLN A 86 15.96 -1.48 -8.27
CA GLN A 86 15.27 -2.60 -8.88
C GLN A 86 15.82 -2.89 -10.28
N PRO A 87 16.80 -3.81 -10.43
CA PRO A 87 17.32 -4.21 -11.74
C PRO A 87 16.28 -5.10 -12.46
N VAL A 88 16.03 -4.77 -13.74
CA VAL A 88 15.06 -5.49 -14.58
C VAL A 88 15.55 -5.62 -16.03
N TYR A 89 14.76 -6.21 -16.87
CA TYR A 89 15.01 -6.49 -18.28
C TYR A 89 15.50 -5.29 -19.09
N PRO A 90 16.26 -5.51 -20.17
CA PRO A 90 16.69 -4.45 -21.09
C PRO A 90 15.51 -3.86 -21.88
N LEU A 91 15.53 -2.55 -22.12
CA LEU A 91 14.61 -1.84 -23.02
C LEU A 91 15.25 -1.45 -24.37
N MET A 92 16.55 -1.64 -24.50
CA MET A 92 17.32 -1.43 -25.72
C MET A 92 18.50 -2.40 -25.76
N LEU A 93 18.89 -2.84 -26.95
CA LEU A 93 20.15 -3.57 -27.11
C LEU A 93 21.33 -2.61 -26.93
N ASP A 94 22.52 -3.18 -26.68
CA ASP A 94 23.74 -2.41 -26.58
C ASP A 94 23.92 -1.55 -27.85
N ASP A 95 24.19 -0.27 -27.64
CA ASP A 95 24.38 0.74 -28.68
C ASP A 95 25.44 1.74 -28.20
N GLU A 96 26.68 1.54 -28.57
CA GLU A 96 27.81 2.39 -28.17
C GLU A 96 27.62 3.85 -28.60
N ALA A 97 27.01 4.07 -29.78
CA ALA A 97 26.77 5.42 -30.29
C ALA A 97 25.76 6.20 -29.43
N LYS A 98 24.90 5.51 -28.73
CA LYS A 98 23.91 6.06 -27.77
C LYS A 98 24.37 5.96 -26.34
N GLY A 99 25.55 5.39 -26.06
CA GLY A 99 26.06 5.17 -24.71
C GLY A 99 25.25 4.14 -23.92
N ILE A 100 24.60 3.17 -24.60
CA ILE A 100 23.79 2.13 -23.98
C ILE A 100 24.59 0.83 -23.92
N LYS A 101 24.80 0.34 -22.71
CA LYS A 101 25.46 -0.94 -22.41
C LYS A 101 24.69 -1.64 -21.30
N ASN A 102 24.08 -2.76 -21.61
CA ASN A 102 23.40 -3.60 -20.63
C ASN A 102 24.45 -4.39 -19.83
N LEU A 103 24.49 -4.19 -18.52
CA LEU A 103 25.43 -4.87 -17.65
C LEU A 103 24.90 -6.27 -17.27
N GLN A 104 25.83 -7.24 -17.23
CA GLN A 104 25.53 -8.55 -16.69
C GLN A 104 25.20 -8.41 -15.20
N TYR A 105 24.07 -8.99 -14.76
CA TYR A 105 23.66 -8.97 -13.36
C TYR A 105 24.75 -9.55 -12.46
N LEU A 106 25.00 -8.94 -11.32
CA LEU A 106 26.07 -9.25 -10.35
C LEU A 106 27.51 -9.16 -10.92
N SER A 107 27.69 -8.63 -12.12
CA SER A 107 29.06 -8.35 -12.59
C SER A 107 29.77 -7.34 -11.68
N PRO A 108 31.11 -7.32 -11.64
CA PRO A 108 31.85 -6.32 -10.88
C PRO A 108 31.47 -4.88 -11.24
N GLU A 109 31.17 -4.59 -12.51
CA GLU A 109 30.75 -3.29 -12.99
C GLU A 109 29.36 -2.92 -12.44
N PHE A 110 28.38 -3.84 -12.49
CA PHE A 110 27.06 -3.64 -11.89
C PHE A 110 27.16 -3.37 -10.38
N LEU A 111 27.94 -4.16 -9.63
CA LEU A 111 28.12 -3.99 -8.19
C LEU A 111 28.83 -2.67 -7.84
N ASP A 112 29.76 -2.21 -8.69
CA ASP A 112 30.39 -0.89 -8.54
C ASP A 112 29.40 0.26 -8.77
N ASP A 113 28.48 0.13 -9.71
CA ASP A 113 27.38 1.10 -9.90
C ASP A 113 26.38 1.12 -8.73
N VAL A 114 26.05 -0.04 -8.14
CA VAL A 114 25.25 -0.12 -6.90
C VAL A 114 25.98 0.60 -5.75
N SER A 115 27.28 0.35 -5.59
CA SER A 115 28.12 1.03 -4.59
C SER A 115 28.13 2.54 -4.79
N TYR A 116 28.32 2.99 -6.02
CA TYR A 116 28.32 4.41 -6.39
C TYR A 116 26.96 5.07 -6.11
N ALA A 117 25.86 4.42 -6.49
CA ALA A 117 24.51 4.91 -6.24
C ALA A 117 24.23 5.08 -4.74
N ASN A 118 24.63 4.09 -3.91
CA ASN A 118 24.51 4.18 -2.45
C ASN A 118 25.31 5.34 -1.88
N GLN A 119 26.58 5.48 -2.26
CA GLN A 119 27.44 6.55 -1.76
C GLN A 119 26.90 7.92 -2.14
N THR A 120 26.46 8.08 -3.39
CA THR A 120 25.88 9.34 -3.91
C THR A 120 24.58 9.67 -3.20
N ALA A 121 23.62 8.72 -3.11
CA ALA A 121 22.35 8.91 -2.44
C ALA A 121 22.54 9.36 -0.98
N ARG A 122 23.43 8.70 -0.24
CA ARG A 122 23.72 9.06 1.15
C ARG A 122 24.36 10.42 1.30
N SER A 123 25.22 10.85 0.36
CA SER A 123 25.79 12.20 0.37
C SER A 123 24.72 13.29 0.17
N LEU A 124 23.60 12.94 -0.46
CA LEU A 124 22.42 13.78 -0.68
C LEU A 124 21.37 13.65 0.44
N GLY A 125 21.61 12.82 1.46
CA GLY A 125 20.66 12.56 2.54
C GLY A 125 19.49 11.65 2.14
N LEU A 126 19.63 10.91 1.05
CA LEU A 126 18.67 9.91 0.60
C LEU A 126 19.01 8.54 1.20
N ARG A 127 17.99 7.76 1.54
CA ARG A 127 18.14 6.36 1.89
C ARG A 127 18.09 5.47 0.65
N VAL A 128 18.70 4.28 0.73
CA VAL A 128 18.70 3.31 -0.37
C VAL A 128 18.23 1.98 0.17
N ASP A 129 17.21 1.43 -0.48
CA ASP A 129 16.76 0.06 -0.38
C ASP A 129 17.21 -0.73 -1.62
N ILE A 130 17.23 -2.04 -1.52
CA ILE A 130 17.55 -2.91 -2.65
C ILE A 130 16.71 -4.17 -2.62
N THR A 131 16.19 -4.61 -3.77
CA THR A 131 15.63 -5.95 -3.91
C THR A 131 16.77 -6.98 -3.90
N LEU A 132 16.56 -8.10 -3.21
CA LEU A 132 17.55 -9.19 -3.19
C LEU A 132 17.39 -10.12 -4.41
N GLY A 133 17.26 -9.55 -5.58
CA GLY A 133 17.06 -10.27 -6.82
C GLY A 133 17.05 -9.36 -8.03
N SER A 134 16.61 -9.86 -9.15
CA SER A 134 16.33 -9.10 -10.35
C SER A 134 15.01 -9.57 -10.95
N GLY A 135 14.02 -8.69 -11.00
CA GLY A 135 12.64 -9.09 -11.24
C GLY A 135 12.03 -9.75 -9.99
N TRP A 136 10.95 -10.50 -10.15
CA TRP A 136 10.20 -11.17 -9.07
C TRP A 136 9.45 -12.43 -9.55
N PRO A 137 9.03 -13.37 -8.65
CA PRO A 137 9.57 -13.61 -7.30
C PRO A 137 11.04 -14.00 -7.31
N TYR A 138 11.63 -14.21 -6.12
CA TYR A 138 13.04 -14.59 -6.00
C TYR A 138 13.36 -15.91 -6.73
N GLY A 139 14.57 -15.96 -7.24
CA GLY A 139 15.14 -17.05 -8.03
C GLY A 139 16.31 -16.54 -8.85
N GLY A 140 16.66 -17.27 -9.90
CA GLY A 140 17.73 -16.85 -10.80
C GLY A 140 18.53 -18.02 -11.36
N PRO A 141 19.70 -17.73 -11.99
CA PRO A 141 20.49 -18.77 -12.70
C PRO A 141 21.09 -19.83 -11.77
N GLN A 142 21.29 -19.51 -10.47
CA GLN A 142 21.74 -20.48 -9.47
C GLN A 142 20.66 -21.49 -9.12
N THR A 143 19.38 -21.16 -9.29
CA THR A 143 18.26 -22.03 -8.89
C THR A 143 18.15 -23.21 -9.85
N THR A 144 18.69 -24.36 -9.42
CA THR A 144 18.56 -25.62 -10.15
C THR A 144 17.10 -26.12 -10.13
N LEU A 145 16.75 -27.07 -11.01
CA LEU A 145 15.41 -27.65 -10.97
C LEU A 145 15.08 -28.28 -9.60
N ALA A 146 16.04 -28.82 -8.90
CA ALA A 146 15.86 -29.44 -7.58
C ALA A 146 15.52 -28.40 -6.48
N LEU A 147 15.90 -27.16 -6.66
CA LEU A 147 15.64 -26.04 -5.75
C LEU A 147 14.53 -25.10 -6.26
N ALA A 148 13.95 -25.42 -7.42
CA ALA A 148 12.86 -24.65 -8.02
C ALA A 148 11.52 -24.95 -7.35
N ALA A 149 10.62 -23.98 -7.40
CA ALA A 149 9.28 -24.05 -6.80
C ALA A 149 8.56 -25.36 -7.16
N GLY A 150 8.20 -26.11 -6.15
CA GLY A 150 7.59 -27.43 -6.26
C GLY A 150 6.07 -27.39 -6.32
N ARG A 151 5.48 -28.41 -6.89
CA ARG A 151 4.02 -28.59 -6.95
C ARG A 151 3.63 -30.06 -6.84
N LEU A 152 2.45 -30.29 -6.26
CA LEU A 152 1.79 -31.60 -6.31
C LEU A 152 1.01 -31.74 -7.64
N LYS A 153 1.51 -32.60 -8.51
CA LYS A 153 0.81 -32.94 -9.75
C LYS A 153 0.05 -34.24 -9.57
N VAL A 154 -1.14 -34.31 -10.08
CA VAL A 154 -1.94 -35.52 -10.10
C VAL A 154 -2.17 -35.96 -11.53
N ALA A 155 -1.88 -37.24 -11.81
CA ALA A 155 -2.22 -37.85 -13.08
C ALA A 155 -3.34 -38.87 -12.87
N GLU A 156 -4.45 -38.63 -13.53
CA GLU A 156 -5.64 -39.47 -13.45
C GLU A 156 -5.66 -40.44 -14.63
N VAL A 157 -5.69 -41.72 -14.33
CA VAL A 157 -5.63 -42.81 -15.34
C VAL A 157 -6.83 -43.74 -15.15
N PRO A 158 -7.68 -43.93 -16.14
CA PRO A 158 -8.77 -44.89 -16.07
C PRO A 158 -8.24 -46.32 -15.88
N VAL A 159 -8.86 -47.10 -15.02
CA VAL A 159 -8.55 -48.55 -14.86
C VAL A 159 -9.18 -49.30 -16.05
N SER A 160 -8.37 -49.96 -16.82
CA SER A 160 -8.81 -50.71 -17.99
C SER A 160 -8.51 -52.20 -17.85
N GLY A 161 -9.56 -53.06 -17.95
CA GLY A 161 -9.39 -54.52 -17.83
C GLY A 161 -8.78 -55.02 -16.55
N GLY A 162 -8.92 -54.25 -15.44
CA GLY A 162 -8.30 -54.59 -14.14
C GLY A 162 -6.79 -54.35 -14.10
N PHE A 163 -6.27 -53.49 -14.97
CA PHE A 163 -4.85 -53.15 -15.03
C PHE A 163 -4.65 -51.64 -15.13
N VAL A 164 -3.55 -51.13 -14.53
CA VAL A 164 -3.16 -49.72 -14.56
C VAL A 164 -1.71 -49.58 -14.99
N THR A 165 -1.43 -48.66 -15.88
CA THR A 165 -0.09 -48.25 -16.30
C THR A 165 0.25 -46.89 -15.77
N PRO A 166 1.37 -46.65 -15.06
CA PRO A 166 1.77 -45.35 -14.57
C PRO A 166 1.97 -44.34 -15.71
N PRO A 167 1.76 -43.04 -15.45
CA PRO A 167 2.05 -42.01 -16.43
C PRO A 167 3.57 -41.88 -16.66
N ALA A 168 3.94 -41.39 -17.84
CA ALA A 168 5.32 -40.98 -18.08
C ALA A 168 5.68 -39.76 -17.22
N LEU A 169 6.85 -39.79 -16.61
CA LEU A 169 7.35 -38.71 -15.78
C LEU A 169 8.19 -37.73 -16.59
N ALA A 170 8.05 -36.46 -16.34
CA ALA A 170 8.97 -35.43 -16.84
C ALA A 170 10.27 -35.42 -16.01
N GLU A 171 11.29 -34.77 -16.53
CA GLU A 171 12.54 -34.53 -15.79
C GLU A 171 12.25 -33.84 -14.44
N GLY A 172 12.82 -34.39 -13.37
CA GLY A 172 12.61 -33.88 -12.01
C GLY A 172 11.32 -34.36 -11.34
N ASP A 173 10.38 -35.01 -12.05
CA ASP A 173 9.16 -35.54 -11.47
C ASP A 173 9.46 -36.87 -10.71
N ARG A 174 8.80 -37.04 -9.56
CA ARG A 174 8.92 -38.27 -8.74
C ARG A 174 7.53 -38.72 -8.29
N LEU A 175 7.17 -39.96 -8.59
CA LEU A 175 5.99 -40.62 -8.02
C LEU A 175 6.13 -40.77 -6.50
N ILE A 176 5.13 -40.32 -5.77
CA ILE A 176 5.08 -40.36 -4.31
C ILE A 176 4.02 -41.32 -3.79
N ALA A 177 2.88 -41.43 -4.47
CA ALA A 177 1.82 -42.36 -4.12
C ALA A 177 0.94 -42.66 -5.34
N ALA A 178 0.25 -43.79 -5.29
CA ALA A 178 -0.77 -44.16 -6.27
C ALA A 178 -1.96 -44.81 -5.55
N PHE A 179 -3.16 -44.45 -5.97
CA PHE A 179 -4.42 -44.93 -5.41
C PHE A 179 -5.40 -45.27 -6.53
N VAL A 180 -6.21 -46.30 -6.28
CA VAL A 180 -7.42 -46.55 -7.08
C VAL A 180 -8.62 -46.09 -6.28
N VAL A 181 -9.50 -45.31 -6.91
CA VAL A 181 -10.72 -44.77 -6.35
C VAL A 181 -11.94 -45.16 -7.19
N ALA A 182 -13.13 -45.27 -6.57
CA ALA A 182 -14.37 -45.46 -7.30
C ALA A 182 -14.86 -44.12 -7.85
N GLY A 183 -15.17 -44.08 -9.13
CA GLY A 183 -15.65 -42.88 -9.81
C GLY A 183 -14.86 -42.54 -11.07
N THR A 184 -15.07 -41.34 -11.56
CA THR A 184 -14.37 -40.75 -12.71
C THR A 184 -13.42 -39.68 -12.25
N GLU A 185 -12.57 -39.19 -13.15
CA GLU A 185 -11.65 -38.07 -12.93
C GLU A 185 -12.31 -36.86 -12.26
N LYS A 186 -13.58 -36.61 -12.52
CA LYS A 186 -14.32 -35.44 -11.99
C LYS A 186 -15.12 -35.71 -10.73
N THR A 187 -15.43 -37.00 -10.48
CA THR A 187 -16.32 -37.38 -9.37
C THR A 187 -15.90 -38.74 -8.82
N PHE A 188 -15.00 -38.75 -7.87
CA PHE A 188 -14.59 -39.96 -7.15
C PHE A 188 -14.88 -39.81 -5.66
N ASN A 189 -14.94 -40.95 -4.98
CA ASN A 189 -15.08 -40.98 -3.52
C ASN A 189 -13.74 -41.29 -2.88
N ALA A 190 -13.14 -40.33 -2.21
CA ALA A 190 -11.86 -40.48 -1.54
C ALA A 190 -11.85 -41.59 -0.50
N ALA A 191 -12.97 -41.80 0.20
CA ALA A 191 -13.10 -42.91 1.17
C ALA A 191 -12.96 -44.31 0.54
N THR A 192 -13.05 -44.42 -0.78
CA THR A 192 -12.82 -45.68 -1.51
C THR A 192 -11.36 -45.89 -1.93
N ALA A 193 -10.47 -44.94 -1.63
CA ALA A 193 -9.08 -44.94 -2.06
C ALA A 193 -8.34 -46.17 -1.53
N LYS A 194 -7.81 -46.95 -2.44
CA LYS A 194 -6.93 -48.09 -2.10
C LYS A 194 -5.56 -47.84 -2.70
N ARG A 195 -4.53 -47.86 -1.85
CA ARG A 195 -3.14 -47.68 -2.29
C ARG A 195 -2.73 -48.84 -3.22
N ILE A 196 -2.05 -48.51 -4.29
CA ILE A 196 -1.51 -49.46 -5.27
C ILE A 196 0.00 -49.25 -5.45
N ASP A 197 0.64 -50.21 -6.12
CA ASP A 197 2.08 -50.13 -6.43
C ASP A 197 2.36 -48.93 -7.38
N LEU A 198 3.44 -48.22 -7.15
CA LEU A 198 3.86 -47.09 -7.98
C LEU A 198 4.18 -47.46 -9.44
N HIS A 199 4.55 -48.74 -9.66
CA HIS A 199 4.83 -49.25 -11.01
C HIS A 199 3.54 -49.65 -11.75
N GLY A 200 2.37 -49.49 -11.14
CA GLY A 200 1.11 -49.98 -11.67
C GLY A 200 0.98 -51.51 -11.54
N GLY A 201 0.10 -52.09 -12.31
CA GLY A 201 -0.14 -53.55 -12.32
C GLY A 201 -1.61 -53.93 -12.21
N PRO A 202 -1.92 -55.18 -11.86
CA PRO A 202 -3.27 -55.62 -11.67
C PRO A 202 -3.94 -54.93 -10.47
N VAL A 203 -5.18 -54.53 -10.68
CA VAL A 203 -6.00 -53.89 -9.65
C VAL A 203 -7.26 -54.70 -9.41
N GLU A 204 -7.67 -54.89 -8.17
CA GLU A 204 -8.93 -55.56 -7.84
C GLU A 204 -10.11 -54.90 -8.55
N ALA A 205 -10.88 -55.69 -9.26
CA ALA A 205 -12.08 -55.24 -9.96
C ALA A 205 -13.09 -54.72 -8.90
N GLY A 206 -13.43 -53.44 -8.97
CA GLY A 206 -14.51 -52.82 -8.20
C GLY A 206 -15.80 -52.77 -9.00
N ALA A 207 -16.92 -52.55 -8.34
CA ALA A 207 -18.18 -52.27 -9.02
C ALA A 207 -18.18 -50.85 -9.63
N GLY A 208 -18.36 -50.77 -10.94
CA GLY A 208 -18.44 -49.47 -11.65
C GLY A 208 -17.10 -48.95 -12.17
N THR A 209 -17.08 -47.66 -12.50
CA THR A 209 -15.87 -47.01 -13.04
C THR A 209 -14.83 -46.80 -11.91
N GLN A 210 -13.59 -47.16 -12.20
CA GLN A 210 -12.45 -46.92 -11.28
C GLN A 210 -11.40 -46.06 -11.97
N THR A 211 -10.83 -45.15 -11.21
CA THR A 211 -9.74 -44.26 -11.65
C THR A 211 -8.51 -44.45 -10.77
N ALA A 212 -7.35 -44.55 -11.37
CA ALA A 212 -6.08 -44.53 -10.64
C ALA A 212 -5.57 -43.09 -10.58
N LEU A 213 -5.25 -42.67 -9.37
CA LEU A 213 -4.67 -41.36 -9.07
C LEU A 213 -3.18 -41.55 -8.78
N PHE A 214 -2.32 -40.98 -9.61
CA PHE A 214 -0.87 -40.97 -9.40
C PHE A 214 -0.45 -39.60 -8.89
N PHE A 215 0.01 -39.57 -7.67
CA PHE A 215 0.51 -38.34 -7.06
C PHE A 215 2.01 -38.21 -7.34
N ILE A 216 2.39 -37.06 -7.87
CA ILE A 216 3.72 -36.79 -8.41
C ILE A 216 4.25 -35.50 -7.76
N ALA A 217 5.36 -35.60 -7.02
CA ALA A 217 6.15 -34.42 -6.66
C ALA A 217 6.80 -33.90 -7.94
N SER A 218 6.45 -32.70 -8.32
CA SER A 218 6.83 -32.04 -9.58
C SER A 218 7.28 -30.61 -9.28
N HIS A 219 7.58 -29.85 -10.33
CA HIS A 219 7.94 -28.43 -10.24
C HIS A 219 7.00 -27.57 -11.05
N THR A 220 6.77 -26.32 -10.63
CA THR A 220 5.99 -25.35 -11.38
C THR A 220 6.67 -24.97 -12.69
N ARG A 221 8.00 -25.03 -12.73
CA ARG A 221 8.86 -24.54 -13.82
C ARG A 221 8.65 -23.06 -14.13
N GLN A 222 8.07 -22.33 -13.20
CA GLN A 222 7.97 -20.88 -13.30
C GLN A 222 9.36 -20.27 -13.32
N THR A 223 9.58 -19.31 -14.22
CA THR A 223 10.80 -18.53 -14.25
C THR A 223 10.55 -17.15 -13.65
N VAL A 224 11.62 -16.55 -13.12
CA VAL A 224 11.58 -15.17 -12.59
C VAL A 224 10.99 -14.23 -13.64
N LYS A 225 10.08 -13.37 -13.21
CA LYS A 225 9.47 -12.35 -14.08
C LYS A 225 10.42 -11.17 -14.25
N ARG A 226 10.53 -10.68 -15.49
CA ARG A 226 11.23 -9.43 -15.78
C ARG A 226 12.71 -9.35 -15.36
N PRO A 227 13.50 -10.43 -15.36
CA PRO A 227 14.90 -10.40 -14.91
C PRO A 227 15.78 -9.59 -15.87
N ALA A 228 16.86 -8.99 -15.34
CA ALA A 228 17.96 -8.46 -16.11
C ALA A 228 18.73 -9.58 -16.84
N ALA A 229 19.56 -9.21 -17.81
CA ALA A 229 20.43 -10.16 -18.48
C ALA A 229 21.37 -10.85 -17.48
N GLY A 230 21.41 -12.19 -17.48
CA GLY A 230 22.17 -12.99 -16.54
C GLY A 230 21.52 -13.23 -15.19
N ALA A 231 20.30 -12.77 -14.99
CA ALA A 231 19.48 -13.09 -13.83
C ALA A 231 18.31 -14.05 -14.17
N GLU A 232 18.28 -14.54 -15.40
CA GLU A 232 17.23 -15.49 -15.83
C GLU A 232 17.41 -16.83 -15.14
N GLY A 233 16.30 -17.44 -14.70
CA GLY A 233 16.31 -18.74 -14.05
C GLY A 233 14.95 -19.11 -13.50
N TYR A 234 14.89 -20.24 -12.79
CA TYR A 234 13.68 -20.66 -12.12
C TYR A 234 13.41 -19.80 -10.88
N VAL A 235 12.12 -19.68 -10.53
CA VAL A 235 11.69 -19.21 -9.23
C VAL A 235 12.07 -20.28 -8.20
N LEU A 236 12.68 -19.87 -7.08
CA LEU A 236 13.12 -20.78 -6.05
C LEU A 236 11.96 -21.39 -5.25
N ASP A 237 12.19 -22.49 -4.59
CA ASP A 237 11.23 -23.11 -3.68
C ASP A 237 11.19 -22.35 -2.34
N HIS A 238 10.14 -21.56 -2.14
CA HIS A 238 9.94 -20.75 -0.93
C HIS A 238 9.65 -21.59 0.32
N PHE A 239 9.35 -22.88 0.18
CA PHE A 239 9.18 -23.81 1.30
C PHE A 239 10.50 -24.49 1.72
N SER A 240 11.54 -24.42 0.89
CA SER A 240 12.82 -25.08 1.11
C SER A 240 13.87 -24.13 1.70
N TYR A 241 14.34 -24.44 2.91
CA TYR A 241 15.46 -23.69 3.52
C TYR A 241 16.72 -23.72 2.63
N ALA A 242 17.01 -24.85 1.99
CA ALA A 242 18.19 -24.99 1.13
C ALA A 242 18.15 -24.04 -0.07
N ALA A 243 16.96 -23.85 -0.67
CA ALA A 243 16.79 -22.92 -1.79
C ALA A 243 17.01 -21.46 -1.36
N ILE A 244 16.53 -21.10 -0.17
CA ILE A 244 16.75 -19.76 0.39
C ILE A 244 18.20 -19.53 0.79
N ASP A 245 18.85 -20.49 1.42
CA ASP A 245 20.26 -20.39 1.86
C ASP A 245 21.20 -20.19 0.66
N GLU A 246 20.98 -20.93 -0.45
CA GLU A 246 21.71 -20.73 -1.70
C GLU A 246 21.46 -19.32 -2.28
N HIS A 247 20.21 -18.87 -2.31
CA HIS A 247 19.88 -17.52 -2.78
C HIS A 247 20.51 -16.41 -1.94
N LEU A 248 20.50 -16.55 -0.62
CA LEU A 248 21.15 -15.63 0.30
C LEU A 248 22.66 -15.59 0.09
N THR A 249 23.26 -16.74 -0.19
CA THR A 249 24.70 -16.85 -0.44
C THR A 249 25.11 -16.27 -1.79
N ASP A 250 24.44 -16.67 -2.87
CA ASP A 250 24.91 -16.42 -4.23
C ASP A 250 24.39 -15.08 -4.81
N ILE A 251 23.23 -14.61 -4.32
CA ILE A 251 22.60 -13.38 -4.81
C ILE A 251 22.61 -12.28 -3.77
N ALA A 252 22.05 -12.52 -2.59
CA ALA A 252 21.84 -11.48 -1.59
C ALA A 252 23.17 -10.96 -0.99
N THR A 253 24.11 -11.87 -0.67
CA THR A 253 25.40 -11.51 -0.06
C THR A 253 26.24 -10.60 -0.97
N PRO A 254 26.46 -10.89 -2.27
CA PRO A 254 27.15 -9.98 -3.17
C PRO A 254 26.51 -8.60 -3.27
N LEU A 255 25.17 -8.55 -3.35
CA LEU A 255 24.43 -7.29 -3.41
C LEU A 255 24.62 -6.44 -2.16
N VAL A 256 24.43 -7.01 -0.98
CA VAL A 256 24.57 -6.27 0.28
C VAL A 256 26.03 -5.87 0.51
N ASN A 257 27.00 -6.69 0.14
CA ASN A 257 28.43 -6.37 0.23
C ASN A 257 28.85 -5.19 -0.65
N ALA A 258 28.16 -4.94 -1.77
CA ALA A 258 28.39 -3.76 -2.61
C ALA A 258 28.11 -2.44 -1.89
N PHE A 259 27.32 -2.46 -0.82
CA PHE A 259 27.05 -1.28 0.01
C PHE A 259 28.20 -0.92 0.97
N GLY A 260 29.17 -1.82 1.16
CA GLY A 260 30.32 -1.61 2.03
C GLY A 260 29.94 -1.46 3.51
N ASP A 261 30.53 -0.48 4.19
CA ASP A 261 30.29 -0.20 5.61
C ASP A 261 28.94 0.48 5.90
N LYS A 262 28.24 0.93 4.86
CA LYS A 262 26.91 1.59 4.93
C LYS A 262 25.84 0.71 4.28
N PRO A 263 25.30 -0.27 5.00
CA PRO A 263 24.33 -1.21 4.45
C PRO A 263 23.07 -0.52 3.92
N PRO A 264 22.25 -1.19 3.08
CA PRO A 264 20.97 -0.66 2.66
C PRO A 264 20.08 -0.39 3.87
N TYR A 265 19.19 0.58 3.79
CA TYR A 265 18.21 0.85 4.83
C TYR A 265 17.25 -0.34 5.01
N SER A 266 16.78 -0.91 3.90
CA SER A 266 16.10 -2.19 3.87
C SER A 266 16.48 -3.02 2.65
N VAL A 267 16.35 -4.33 2.81
CA VAL A 267 16.30 -5.28 1.71
C VAL A 267 14.83 -5.63 1.44
N PHE A 268 14.46 -5.81 0.18
CA PHE A 268 13.07 -5.91 -0.24
C PHE A 268 12.75 -7.24 -0.93
N SER A 269 11.61 -7.84 -0.56
CA SER A 269 10.96 -8.92 -1.29
C SER A 269 9.59 -8.44 -1.78
N ASP A 270 9.38 -8.52 -3.08
CA ASP A 270 8.14 -8.25 -3.77
C ASP A 270 7.05 -9.27 -3.43
N SER A 271 5.82 -9.06 -3.91
CA SER A 271 4.68 -9.95 -3.70
C SER A 271 4.99 -11.40 -4.08
N LEU A 272 4.45 -12.32 -3.28
CA LEU A 272 4.63 -13.75 -3.48
C LEU A 272 3.75 -14.19 -4.65
N GLU A 273 4.36 -14.38 -5.80
CA GLU A 273 3.69 -14.75 -7.04
C GLU A 273 4.22 -16.08 -7.59
N VAL A 274 4.32 -17.08 -6.71
CA VAL A 274 4.82 -18.41 -7.04
C VAL A 274 3.65 -19.33 -7.37
N TYR A 275 3.06 -19.09 -8.52
CA TYR A 275 1.78 -19.67 -8.92
C TYR A 275 1.79 -21.19 -8.96
N GLY A 276 0.84 -21.78 -8.24
CA GLY A 276 0.64 -23.20 -8.14
C GLY A 276 1.74 -23.95 -7.37
N SER A 277 2.56 -23.25 -6.60
CA SER A 277 3.53 -23.86 -5.68
C SER A 277 2.81 -24.31 -4.41
N ASP A 278 2.81 -25.60 -4.16
CA ASP A 278 2.05 -26.25 -3.09
C ASP A 278 2.74 -27.50 -2.53
N TRP A 279 4.00 -27.72 -2.92
CA TRP A 279 4.77 -28.90 -2.55
C TRP A 279 6.27 -28.60 -2.43
N THR A 280 6.93 -29.27 -1.51
CA THR A 280 8.39 -29.36 -1.42
C THR A 280 8.82 -30.79 -1.09
N ALA A 281 10.08 -31.12 -1.26
CA ALA A 281 10.59 -32.47 -1.04
C ALA A 281 10.43 -32.93 0.42
N GLU A 282 10.58 -31.99 1.35
CA GLU A 282 10.51 -32.22 2.80
C GLU A 282 9.07 -32.19 3.34
N LEU A 283 8.08 -31.81 2.55
CA LEU A 283 6.70 -31.61 3.02
C LEU A 283 6.10 -32.82 3.73
N PRO A 284 6.22 -34.08 3.27
CA PRO A 284 5.62 -35.19 3.99
C PRO A 284 6.18 -35.37 5.41
N ALA A 285 7.50 -35.24 5.58
CA ALA A 285 8.13 -35.34 6.88
C ALA A 285 7.81 -34.18 7.82
N GLU A 286 7.80 -32.97 7.30
CA GLU A 286 7.42 -31.75 8.07
C GLU A 286 5.94 -31.76 8.43
N PHE A 287 5.07 -32.27 7.55
CA PHE A 287 3.65 -32.47 7.85
C PHE A 287 3.44 -33.45 9.01
N GLU A 288 4.04 -34.66 8.92
CA GLU A 288 3.92 -35.69 9.98
C GLU A 288 4.43 -35.15 11.33
N LYS A 289 5.56 -34.45 11.32
CA LYS A 289 6.14 -33.83 12.51
C LYS A 289 5.21 -32.77 13.14
N ARG A 290 4.52 -32.02 12.35
CA ARG A 290 3.69 -30.88 12.80
C ARG A 290 2.25 -31.30 13.11
N ARG A 291 1.65 -32.12 12.26
CA ARG A 291 0.24 -32.52 12.35
C ARG A 291 0.03 -33.86 13.06
N GLY A 292 1.09 -34.66 13.26
CA GLY A 292 1.05 -35.89 14.04
C GLY A 292 0.52 -37.11 13.30
N TYR A 293 0.37 -37.03 11.96
CA TYR A 293 -0.02 -38.15 11.12
C TYR A 293 0.61 -38.04 9.72
N ASP A 294 0.67 -39.17 8.99
CA ASP A 294 1.26 -39.25 7.65
C ASP A 294 0.28 -38.69 6.60
N LEU A 295 0.72 -37.70 5.82
CA LEU A 295 -0.06 -37.08 4.73
C LEU A 295 -0.32 -38.02 3.56
N ILE A 296 0.61 -38.94 3.30
CA ILE A 296 0.59 -39.78 2.07
C ILE A 296 -0.69 -40.60 1.91
N PRO A 297 -1.25 -41.26 2.95
CA PRO A 297 -2.54 -41.95 2.85
C PRO A 297 -3.72 -41.03 2.53
N HIS A 298 -3.59 -39.74 2.87
CA HIS A 298 -4.66 -38.73 2.77
C HIS A 298 -4.56 -37.87 1.50
N LEU A 299 -3.65 -38.15 0.58
CA LEU A 299 -3.53 -37.38 -0.67
C LEU A 299 -4.82 -37.36 -1.51
N PRO A 300 -5.64 -38.43 -1.58
CA PRO A 300 -6.92 -38.37 -2.30
C PRO A 300 -7.90 -37.33 -1.76
N GLU A 301 -7.87 -37.01 -0.45
CA GLU A 301 -8.71 -36.03 0.22
C GLU A 301 -8.36 -34.60 -0.22
N LEU A 302 -7.12 -34.33 -0.64
CA LEU A 302 -6.75 -33.01 -1.19
C LEU A 302 -7.50 -32.68 -2.48
N LEU A 303 -7.88 -33.71 -3.27
CA LEU A 303 -8.63 -33.55 -4.51
C LEU A 303 -10.16 -33.63 -4.29
N ALA A 304 -10.59 -34.50 -3.38
CA ALA A 304 -12.00 -34.72 -3.12
C ALA A 304 -12.60 -33.53 -2.34
N GLY A 305 -13.80 -33.09 -2.74
CA GLY A 305 -14.55 -32.08 -2.02
C GLY A 305 -15.66 -32.69 -1.15
N GLY A 306 -16.19 -31.84 -0.22
CA GLY A 306 -17.49 -32.04 0.39
C GLY A 306 -17.59 -32.98 1.59
N THR A 307 -16.47 -33.39 2.18
CA THR A 307 -16.45 -34.09 3.47
C THR A 307 -15.66 -33.31 4.51
N ALA A 308 -16.11 -33.34 5.76
CA ALA A 308 -15.43 -32.67 6.88
C ALA A 308 -13.98 -33.18 7.06
N GLU A 309 -13.75 -34.46 6.81
CA GLU A 309 -12.42 -35.06 6.88
C GLU A 309 -11.48 -34.49 5.78
N ALA A 310 -11.94 -34.43 4.52
CA ALA A 310 -11.16 -33.86 3.44
C ALA A 310 -10.81 -32.39 3.68
N GLU A 311 -11.76 -31.61 4.17
CA GLU A 311 -11.55 -30.21 4.53
C GLU A 311 -10.54 -30.07 5.69
N ALA A 312 -10.59 -30.95 6.70
CA ALA A 312 -9.63 -30.94 7.80
C ALA A 312 -8.20 -31.32 7.35
N VAL A 313 -8.05 -32.28 6.45
CA VAL A 313 -6.75 -32.64 5.86
C VAL A 313 -6.20 -31.49 5.01
N ARG A 314 -7.03 -30.80 4.23
CA ARG A 314 -6.63 -29.62 3.45
C ARG A 314 -6.17 -28.49 4.34
N HIS A 315 -6.91 -28.25 5.45
CA HIS A 315 -6.50 -27.29 6.47
C HIS A 315 -5.08 -27.61 6.98
N ASP A 316 -4.84 -28.83 7.43
CA ASP A 316 -3.55 -29.25 7.99
C ASP A 316 -2.41 -29.15 6.96
N TRP A 317 -2.71 -29.44 5.69
CA TRP A 317 -1.78 -29.24 4.58
C TRP A 317 -1.49 -27.76 4.36
N GLY A 318 -2.52 -26.92 4.29
CA GLY A 318 -2.40 -25.47 4.11
C GLY A 318 -1.64 -24.79 5.26
N GLU A 319 -1.97 -25.17 6.50
CA GLU A 319 -1.27 -24.68 7.69
C GLU A 319 0.21 -25.11 7.70
N THR A 320 0.52 -26.33 7.21
CA THR A 320 1.92 -26.78 7.07
C THR A 320 2.67 -25.94 6.04
N LEU A 321 2.04 -25.59 4.91
CA LEU A 321 2.64 -24.71 3.91
C LEU A 321 2.91 -23.30 4.49
N SER A 322 1.97 -22.73 5.26
CA SER A 322 2.16 -21.44 5.95
C SER A 322 3.30 -21.50 6.96
N ASP A 323 3.39 -22.57 7.74
CA ASP A 323 4.51 -22.78 8.67
C ASP A 323 5.86 -22.81 7.95
N LEU A 324 5.95 -23.54 6.82
CA LEU A 324 7.20 -23.68 6.08
C LEU A 324 7.66 -22.36 5.47
N ILE A 325 6.76 -21.56 4.89
CA ILE A 325 7.15 -20.26 4.34
C ILE A 325 7.60 -19.30 5.43
N ARG A 326 6.94 -19.32 6.58
CA ARG A 326 7.36 -18.53 7.75
C ARG A 326 8.78 -18.91 8.20
N GLU A 327 9.05 -20.20 8.32
CA GLU A 327 10.31 -20.72 8.90
C GLU A 327 11.45 -20.74 7.90
N ASN A 328 11.18 -21.05 6.65
CA ASN A 328 12.20 -21.30 5.64
C ASN A 328 12.44 -20.12 4.69
N TYR A 329 11.50 -19.16 4.62
CA TYR A 329 11.63 -17.97 3.77
C TYR A 329 11.68 -16.67 4.61
N LEU A 330 10.61 -16.34 5.32
CA LEU A 330 10.49 -15.03 5.97
C LEU A 330 11.50 -14.84 7.10
N ARG A 331 11.66 -15.83 7.98
CA ARG A 331 12.63 -15.76 9.09
C ARG A 331 14.08 -15.70 8.62
N PRO A 332 14.55 -16.54 7.69
CA PRO A 332 15.91 -16.45 7.17
C PRO A 332 16.22 -15.09 6.54
N LEU A 333 15.30 -14.52 5.76
CA LEU A 333 15.45 -13.18 5.18
C LEU A 333 15.50 -12.08 6.24
N THR A 334 14.65 -12.18 7.27
CA THR A 334 14.66 -11.26 8.41
C THR A 334 16.01 -11.33 9.15
N GLN A 335 16.49 -12.53 9.45
CA GLN A 335 17.79 -12.76 10.12
C GLN A 335 18.96 -12.28 9.25
N PHE A 336 18.92 -12.54 7.96
CA PHE A 336 19.91 -12.05 7.01
C PHE A 336 19.99 -10.52 7.01
N ALA A 337 18.84 -9.84 6.95
CA ALA A 337 18.78 -8.38 7.01
C ALA A 337 19.38 -7.84 8.33
N GLU A 338 19.00 -8.43 9.46
CA GLU A 338 19.53 -8.06 10.79
C GLU A 338 21.03 -8.27 10.90
N ALA A 339 21.53 -9.40 10.44
CA ALA A 339 22.97 -9.72 10.43
C ALA A 339 23.78 -8.69 9.62
N HIS A 340 23.19 -8.12 8.59
CA HIS A 340 23.78 -7.08 7.76
C HIS A 340 23.40 -5.65 8.18
N ARG A 341 22.82 -5.46 9.38
CA ARG A 341 22.40 -4.14 9.92
C ARG A 341 21.41 -3.41 9.00
N SER A 342 20.59 -4.17 8.32
CA SER A 342 19.50 -3.73 7.47
C SER A 342 18.15 -4.16 8.08
N ARG A 343 17.05 -3.86 7.39
CA ARG A 343 15.70 -4.32 7.71
C ARG A 343 15.16 -5.14 6.57
N PHE A 344 14.28 -6.08 6.87
CA PHE A 344 13.54 -6.78 5.83
C PHE A 344 12.19 -6.10 5.63
N ARG A 345 11.94 -5.64 4.40
CA ARG A 345 10.68 -5.10 3.92
C ARG A 345 10.08 -6.10 2.93
N SER A 346 8.81 -6.44 3.11
CA SER A 346 8.20 -7.51 2.32
C SER A 346 6.73 -7.27 2.07
N GLN A 347 6.31 -7.62 0.88
CA GLN A 347 4.92 -7.79 0.47
C GLN A 347 4.52 -9.26 0.72
N THR A 348 4.11 -9.55 1.97
CA THR A 348 3.82 -10.92 2.42
C THR A 348 2.36 -11.27 2.14
N TYR A 349 2.01 -11.38 0.87
CA TYR A 349 0.69 -11.79 0.36
C TYR A 349 0.83 -12.45 -1.02
N GLY A 350 -0.20 -13.17 -1.46
CA GLY A 350 -0.27 -13.84 -2.75
C GLY A 350 -0.15 -15.37 -2.63
N ASP A 351 0.60 -15.98 -3.54
CA ASP A 351 0.93 -17.41 -3.55
C ASP A 351 2.41 -17.61 -3.22
N PRO A 352 2.75 -18.51 -2.34
CA PRO A 352 1.98 -19.52 -1.61
C PRO A 352 1.31 -19.00 -0.33
N ALA A 353 0.71 -19.94 0.43
CA ALA A 353 -0.09 -19.66 1.61
C ALA A 353 0.66 -18.90 2.71
N VAL A 354 0.33 -17.63 2.91
CA VAL A 354 0.80 -16.80 4.01
C VAL A 354 -0.39 -16.28 4.81
N THR A 355 -0.23 -16.20 6.14
CA THR A 355 -1.25 -15.72 7.08
C THR A 355 -0.99 -14.28 7.50
N LEU A 356 -1.94 -13.64 8.20
CA LEU A 356 -1.72 -12.31 8.77
C LEU A 356 -0.56 -12.30 9.77
N ALA A 357 -0.40 -13.38 10.54
CA ALA A 357 0.72 -13.53 11.45
C ALA A 357 2.08 -13.60 10.74
N ASP A 358 2.11 -14.06 9.48
CA ASP A 358 3.32 -14.11 8.66
C ASP A 358 3.72 -12.71 8.17
N GLU A 359 2.75 -11.85 7.86
CA GLU A 359 3.00 -10.43 7.51
C GLU A 359 3.69 -9.66 8.64
N ALA A 360 3.58 -10.14 9.87
CA ALA A 360 4.26 -9.54 11.01
C ALA A 360 5.72 -9.98 11.18
N VAL A 361 6.24 -10.91 10.40
CA VAL A 361 7.63 -11.40 10.48
C VAL A 361 8.64 -10.38 9.93
N PRO A 362 8.44 -9.77 8.74
CA PRO A 362 9.28 -8.67 8.27
C PRO A 362 9.25 -7.48 9.23
N GLN A 363 10.35 -6.74 9.35
CA GLN A 363 10.39 -5.53 10.18
C GLN A 363 9.55 -4.38 9.57
N LEU A 364 9.38 -4.37 8.25
CA LEU A 364 8.63 -3.37 7.50
C LEU A 364 7.58 -4.09 6.64
N PRO A 365 6.38 -4.33 7.17
CA PRO A 365 5.26 -4.81 6.37
C PRO A 365 4.92 -3.84 5.24
N GLU A 366 4.71 -4.36 4.04
CA GLU A 366 4.34 -3.57 2.87
C GLU A 366 3.10 -4.14 2.20
N GLY A 367 2.15 -3.25 1.89
CA GLY A 367 0.96 -3.57 1.14
C GLY A 367 0.99 -3.04 -0.29
N GLU A 368 -0.06 -3.31 -1.04
CA GLU A 368 -0.32 -2.80 -2.38
C GLU A 368 -1.83 -2.64 -2.60
N GLY A 369 -2.21 -1.62 -3.35
CA GLY A 369 -3.57 -1.38 -3.81
C GLY A 369 -4.41 -0.50 -2.88
N PRO A 370 -5.18 0.44 -3.49
CA PRO A 370 -5.93 1.47 -2.78
C PRO A 370 -7.37 1.08 -2.41
N GLN A 371 -7.69 -0.21 -2.34
CA GLN A 371 -9.04 -0.73 -2.13
C GLN A 371 -9.48 -0.59 -0.66
N TRP A 372 -9.68 0.64 -0.19
CA TRP A 372 -9.94 0.91 1.23
C TRP A 372 -11.33 0.45 1.72
N ARG A 373 -12.28 0.22 0.81
CA ARG A 373 -13.64 -0.25 1.12
C ARG A 373 -13.87 -1.75 0.87
N SER A 374 -12.80 -2.51 0.69
CA SER A 374 -12.87 -3.97 0.53
C SER A 374 -11.68 -4.62 1.21
N PHE A 375 -11.61 -5.95 1.20
CA PHE A 375 -10.39 -6.65 1.61
C PHE A 375 -9.22 -6.18 0.72
N SER A 376 -8.09 -5.84 1.34
CA SER A 376 -6.90 -5.36 0.63
C SER A 376 -5.61 -5.81 1.29
N TYR A 377 -4.58 -6.01 0.50
CA TYR A 377 -3.23 -6.29 0.96
C TYR A 377 -2.64 -5.15 1.78
N THR A 378 -3.04 -3.91 1.46
CA THR A 378 -2.60 -2.72 2.21
C THR A 378 -3.13 -2.72 3.64
N ARG A 379 -4.42 -3.07 3.85
CA ARG A 379 -4.98 -3.22 5.21
C ARG A 379 -4.44 -4.45 5.92
N TRP A 380 -4.09 -5.50 5.19
CA TRP A 380 -3.38 -6.67 5.72
C TRP A 380 -2.06 -6.24 6.37
N ALA A 381 -1.21 -5.49 5.64
CA ALA A 381 0.07 -4.98 6.15
C ALA A 381 -0.09 -4.00 7.33
N SER A 382 -1.07 -3.07 7.26
CA SER A 382 -1.29 -2.12 8.35
C SER A 382 -1.85 -2.80 9.61
N SER A 383 -2.74 -3.77 9.47
CA SER A 383 -3.26 -4.56 10.60
C SER A 383 -2.12 -5.33 11.30
N ALA A 384 -1.24 -5.98 10.54
CA ALA A 384 -0.06 -6.61 11.10
C ALA A 384 0.83 -5.61 11.85
N SER A 385 1.06 -4.42 11.26
CA SER A 385 1.82 -3.35 11.91
C SER A 385 1.19 -2.92 13.24
N HIS A 386 -0.11 -2.71 13.27
CA HIS A 386 -0.85 -2.27 14.46
C HIS A 386 -0.84 -3.32 15.58
N LEU A 387 -1.08 -4.60 15.24
CA LEU A 387 -1.12 -5.71 16.19
C LEU A 387 0.25 -6.01 16.83
N TYR A 388 1.34 -5.76 16.10
CA TYR A 388 2.70 -6.06 16.54
C TYR A 388 3.52 -4.81 16.89
N ASP A 389 2.82 -3.69 17.16
CA ASP A 389 3.38 -2.42 17.63
C ASP A 389 4.48 -1.86 16.73
N ARG A 390 4.30 -1.96 15.41
CA ARG A 390 5.18 -1.37 14.42
C ARG A 390 4.65 -0.01 14.00
N ASN A 391 5.52 0.99 13.98
CA ASN A 391 5.11 2.37 13.72
C ASN A 391 5.09 2.75 12.24
N VAL A 392 5.71 1.94 11.38
CA VAL A 392 5.80 2.20 9.94
C VAL A 392 5.15 1.08 9.18
N THR A 393 4.17 1.43 8.36
CA THR A 393 3.57 0.58 7.33
C THR A 393 3.87 1.20 5.98
N SER A 394 4.57 0.48 5.10
CA SER A 394 4.81 0.90 3.73
C SER A 394 3.75 0.36 2.77
N ALA A 395 3.63 1.00 1.61
CA ALA A 395 2.89 0.44 0.49
C ALA A 395 3.54 0.81 -0.83
N GLU A 396 3.59 -0.17 -1.72
CA GLU A 396 3.75 0.06 -3.13
C GLU A 396 2.55 0.86 -3.63
N THR A 397 2.82 2.01 -4.20
CA THR A 397 1.81 3.02 -4.54
C THR A 397 1.99 3.45 -5.99
N TRP A 398 0.88 3.68 -6.68
CA TRP A 398 0.84 4.09 -8.09
C TRP A 398 1.29 2.99 -9.07
N THR A 399 1.00 1.74 -8.75
CA THR A 399 1.15 0.59 -9.64
C THR A 399 -0.04 0.53 -10.58
N TRP A 400 0.04 1.30 -11.67
CA TRP A 400 -1.08 1.48 -12.58
C TRP A 400 -0.97 0.58 -13.81
N LEU A 401 -1.43 -0.62 -13.67
CA LEU A 401 -1.60 -1.56 -14.78
C LEU A 401 -2.72 -1.07 -15.73
N HIS A 402 -2.63 -1.44 -17.00
CA HIS A 402 -3.63 -1.07 -18.00
C HIS A 402 -3.90 0.43 -18.10
N SER A 403 -2.82 1.22 -17.96
CA SER A 403 -2.83 2.67 -18.19
C SER A 403 -1.55 3.06 -18.92
N PRO A 404 -1.61 3.95 -19.93
CA PRO A 404 -0.39 4.41 -20.60
C PRO A 404 0.59 5.05 -19.61
N ALA A 405 1.85 4.61 -19.64
CA ALA A 405 2.85 4.93 -18.61
C ALA A 405 3.01 6.43 -18.33
N PHE A 406 2.94 7.27 -19.37
CA PHE A 406 3.11 8.72 -19.25
C PHE A 406 1.79 9.51 -19.14
N ARG A 407 0.66 8.85 -18.85
CA ARG A 407 -0.63 9.51 -18.63
C ARG A 407 -0.81 10.00 -17.20
N ALA A 408 -0.02 9.52 -16.25
CA ALA A 408 -0.12 9.84 -14.82
C ALA A 408 -0.18 11.33 -14.54
N THR A 409 -1.11 11.76 -13.69
CA THR A 409 -1.29 13.14 -13.27
C THR A 409 -1.05 13.32 -11.76
N PRO A 410 -0.68 14.52 -11.31
CA PRO A 410 -0.60 14.81 -9.88
C PRO A 410 -1.89 14.56 -9.11
N LEU A 411 -3.06 14.83 -9.71
CA LEU A 411 -4.35 14.56 -9.10
C LEU A 411 -4.61 13.06 -8.90
N ASP A 412 -4.27 12.23 -9.89
CA ASP A 412 -4.36 10.77 -9.76
C ASP A 412 -3.45 10.25 -8.64
N MET A 413 -2.23 10.81 -8.53
CA MET A 413 -1.30 10.47 -7.43
C MET A 413 -1.92 10.76 -6.06
N LYS A 414 -2.49 11.94 -5.87
CA LYS A 414 -3.16 12.31 -4.61
C LYS A 414 -4.34 11.40 -4.31
N ALA A 415 -5.22 11.20 -5.30
CA ALA A 415 -6.44 10.42 -5.13
C ALA A 415 -6.18 8.97 -4.70
N GLU A 416 -5.10 8.35 -5.19
CA GLU A 416 -4.66 7.03 -4.72
C GLU A 416 -4.02 7.10 -3.34
N THR A 417 -3.08 8.03 -3.15
CA THR A 417 -2.33 8.09 -1.89
C THR A 417 -3.24 8.37 -0.69
N ASP A 418 -4.26 9.20 -0.85
CA ASP A 418 -5.23 9.46 0.21
C ASP A 418 -5.97 8.18 0.63
N ARG A 419 -6.28 7.30 -0.31
CA ARG A 419 -6.84 5.97 -0.01
C ARG A 419 -5.83 5.05 0.69
N MET A 420 -4.54 5.13 0.31
CA MET A 420 -3.48 4.42 1.04
C MET A 420 -3.37 4.90 2.49
N PHE A 421 -3.46 6.20 2.74
CA PHE A 421 -3.50 6.74 4.10
C PHE A 421 -4.71 6.24 4.89
N LEU A 422 -5.91 6.14 4.27
CA LEU A 422 -7.10 5.56 4.90
C LEU A 422 -6.95 4.07 5.23
N LEU A 423 -6.02 3.40 4.60
CA LEU A 423 -5.67 2.01 4.89
C LEU A 423 -4.60 1.86 5.99
N GLY A 424 -4.11 2.97 6.57
CA GLY A 424 -3.11 2.95 7.63
C GLY A 424 -1.66 3.04 7.16
N VAL A 425 -1.43 3.22 5.86
CA VAL A 425 -0.08 3.46 5.31
C VAL A 425 0.48 4.79 5.82
N ASN A 426 1.77 4.82 6.10
CA ASN A 426 2.49 6.04 6.47
C ASN A 426 3.92 6.08 5.93
N GLN A 427 4.22 5.21 4.95
CA GLN A 427 5.41 5.23 4.13
C GLN A 427 5.05 4.89 2.68
N ILE A 428 5.06 5.89 1.82
CA ILE A 428 4.78 5.71 0.40
C ILE A 428 6.05 5.25 -0.33
N VAL A 429 5.91 4.20 -1.16
CA VAL A 429 6.93 3.74 -2.10
C VAL A 429 6.32 3.79 -3.50
N GLY A 430 6.63 4.84 -4.25
CA GLY A 430 6.08 5.05 -5.60
C GLY A 430 6.65 4.03 -6.60
N HIS A 431 5.80 3.47 -7.45
CA HIS A 431 6.14 2.46 -8.44
C HIS A 431 6.07 3.04 -9.87
N GLY A 432 6.98 3.82 -10.49
CA GLY A 432 8.15 4.31 -9.82
C GLY A 432 8.90 5.31 -10.69
N TYR A 433 10.17 5.31 -10.56
CA TYR A 433 11.12 6.21 -11.23
C TYR A 433 11.96 5.39 -12.22
N PRO A 434 11.57 5.31 -13.50
CA PRO A 434 12.35 4.62 -14.52
C PRO A 434 13.66 5.37 -14.78
N TYR A 435 14.81 4.71 -14.61
CA TYR A 435 16.08 5.23 -15.10
C TYR A 435 16.03 5.38 -16.62
N SER A 436 16.52 6.48 -17.14
CA SER A 436 16.55 6.76 -18.57
C SER A 436 17.91 7.33 -19.00
N PRO A 437 18.74 6.54 -19.71
CA PRO A 437 20.01 7.06 -20.23
C PRO A 437 19.75 8.14 -21.29
N PRO A 438 20.67 9.10 -21.49
CA PRO A 438 20.51 10.17 -22.48
C PRO A 438 20.20 9.67 -23.89
N GLY A 439 20.71 8.47 -24.25
CA GLY A 439 20.46 7.82 -25.54
C GLY A 439 19.07 7.21 -25.71
N ALA A 440 18.24 7.18 -24.67
CA ALA A 440 16.88 6.65 -24.75
C ALA A 440 15.93 7.52 -25.57
N GLY A 441 16.24 8.82 -25.73
CA GLY A 441 15.37 9.83 -26.35
C GLY A 441 14.17 10.17 -25.43
N GLU A 442 13.49 11.28 -25.74
CA GLU A 442 12.32 11.72 -24.98
C GLU A 442 11.07 10.89 -25.34
N PRO A 443 10.17 10.62 -24.38
CA PRO A 443 10.21 11.01 -22.97
C PRO A 443 10.90 9.95 -22.06
N GLY A 444 11.94 9.27 -22.51
CA GLY A 444 12.67 8.29 -21.70
C GLY A 444 12.05 6.87 -21.73
N TRP A 445 12.47 6.05 -20.79
CA TRP A 445 12.02 4.68 -20.60
C TRP A 445 10.84 4.58 -19.63
N SER A 446 10.12 3.47 -19.69
CA SER A 446 9.04 3.15 -18.76
C SER A 446 9.00 1.64 -18.51
N LEU A 447 8.54 1.23 -17.34
CA LEU A 447 8.20 -0.16 -17.09
C LEU A 447 6.98 -0.55 -17.93
N TYR A 448 6.87 -1.82 -18.33
CA TYR A 448 5.81 -2.33 -19.20
C TYR A 448 4.38 -2.05 -18.69
N ALA A 449 4.22 -1.90 -17.40
CA ALA A 449 2.92 -1.86 -16.71
C ALA A 449 2.89 -0.88 -15.53
N ALA A 450 3.63 0.23 -15.59
CA ALA A 450 3.64 1.20 -14.51
C ALA A 450 3.66 2.64 -15.04
N ALA A 451 3.10 3.53 -14.24
CA ALA A 451 3.18 4.97 -14.50
C ALA A 451 4.59 5.51 -14.27
N VAL A 452 4.90 6.65 -14.89
CA VAL A 452 6.20 7.32 -14.83
C VAL A 452 6.11 8.57 -13.97
N PHE A 453 6.94 8.65 -12.94
CA PHE A 453 6.97 9.76 -11.98
C PHE A 453 8.33 10.46 -11.93
N ASN A 454 9.04 10.53 -13.05
CA ASN A 454 10.34 11.17 -13.18
C ASN A 454 10.25 12.52 -13.93
N SER A 455 11.39 13.18 -14.07
CA SER A 455 11.52 14.50 -14.71
C SER A 455 11.25 14.53 -16.22
N HIS A 456 11.02 13.38 -16.85
CA HIS A 456 10.57 13.29 -18.25
C HIS A 456 9.05 13.54 -18.40
N ASN A 457 8.30 13.54 -17.29
CA ASN A 457 6.91 14.02 -17.29
C ASN A 457 6.90 15.55 -17.08
N PRO A 458 6.31 16.35 -17.98
CA PRO A 458 6.34 17.80 -17.90
C PRO A 458 5.88 18.42 -16.58
N TRP A 459 4.92 17.79 -15.88
CA TRP A 459 4.40 18.28 -14.60
C TRP A 459 5.37 18.07 -13.40
N PHE A 460 6.51 17.42 -13.59
CA PHE A 460 7.46 17.15 -12.50
C PHE A 460 7.92 18.39 -11.71
N PRO A 461 7.97 19.64 -12.24
CA PRO A 461 8.24 20.84 -11.47
C PRO A 461 7.35 21.09 -10.26
N VAL A 462 6.13 20.49 -10.17
CA VAL A 462 5.28 20.52 -8.98
C VAL A 462 5.54 19.38 -7.98
N MET A 463 6.41 18.43 -8.32
CA MET A 463 6.72 17.29 -7.44
C MET A 463 7.17 17.68 -6.02
N PRO A 464 7.94 18.77 -5.80
CA PRO A 464 8.28 19.23 -4.45
C PRO A 464 7.06 19.56 -3.57
N ASP A 465 5.98 20.06 -4.14
CA ASP A 465 4.75 20.37 -3.40
C ASP A 465 4.00 19.08 -3.07
N ILE A 466 3.90 18.15 -4.03
CA ILE A 466 3.32 16.81 -3.84
C ILE A 466 4.04 16.06 -2.72
N THR A 467 5.35 15.97 -2.79
CA THR A 467 6.15 15.24 -1.79
C THR A 467 6.05 15.88 -0.41
N LYS A 468 5.88 17.19 -0.32
CA LYS A 468 5.69 17.89 0.94
C LYS A 468 4.35 17.58 1.58
N TYR A 469 3.27 17.51 0.78
CA TYR A 469 1.96 17.02 1.22
C TYR A 469 2.09 15.60 1.78
N LEU A 470 2.67 14.68 1.00
CA LEU A 470 2.87 13.29 1.40
C LEU A 470 3.69 13.16 2.68
N GLN A 471 4.76 13.91 2.80
CA GLN A 471 5.64 13.90 3.97
C GLN A 471 4.92 14.34 5.25
N ARG A 472 4.09 15.39 5.18
CA ARG A 472 3.31 15.88 6.33
C ARG A 472 2.31 14.85 6.82
N VAL A 473 1.53 14.28 5.90
CA VAL A 473 0.53 13.27 6.26
C VAL A 473 1.21 12.00 6.77
N SER A 474 2.23 11.50 6.07
CA SER A 474 3.00 10.33 6.49
C SER A 474 3.58 10.49 7.90
N TRP A 475 4.14 11.67 8.20
CA TRP A 475 4.70 11.94 9.52
C TRP A 475 3.62 11.96 10.61
N LEU A 476 2.49 12.64 10.36
CA LEU A 476 1.38 12.70 11.32
C LEU A 476 0.81 11.30 11.62
N LEU A 477 0.64 10.47 10.59
CA LEU A 477 0.11 9.11 10.75
C LEU A 477 1.09 8.15 11.45
N ARG A 478 2.32 8.55 11.70
CA ARG A 478 3.28 7.85 12.57
C ARG A 478 3.19 8.25 14.03
N GLN A 479 2.42 9.31 14.35
CA GLN A 479 2.31 9.77 15.73
C GLN A 479 1.30 8.95 16.51
N GLY A 480 1.55 8.77 17.81
CA GLY A 480 0.66 8.04 18.71
C GLY A 480 0.37 6.59 18.27
N LYS A 481 -0.83 6.13 18.62
CA LYS A 481 -1.32 4.77 18.29
C LYS A 481 -2.52 4.84 17.34
N PRO A 482 -2.76 3.82 16.50
CA PRO A 482 -4.01 3.73 15.76
C PRO A 482 -5.19 3.64 16.72
N ALA A 483 -6.30 4.30 16.38
CA ALA A 483 -7.51 4.28 17.19
C ALA A 483 -8.64 3.51 16.46
N ASN A 484 -8.29 2.43 15.75
CA ASN A 484 -9.26 1.55 15.13
C ASN A 484 -10.05 0.81 16.20
N ASP A 485 -11.36 0.81 16.07
CA ASP A 485 -12.26 0.23 17.09
C ASP A 485 -12.66 -1.21 16.78
N ILE A 486 -12.69 -1.54 15.52
CA ILE A 486 -13.24 -2.79 15.01
C ILE A 486 -12.12 -3.68 14.53
N ALA A 487 -12.11 -4.93 15.01
CA ALA A 487 -11.34 -5.99 14.40
C ALA A 487 -12.27 -6.94 13.64
N ILE A 488 -11.90 -7.34 12.43
CA ILE A 488 -12.52 -8.46 11.71
C ILE A 488 -11.65 -9.69 11.91
N LEU A 489 -12.22 -10.75 12.48
CA LEU A 489 -11.55 -12.05 12.53
C LEU A 489 -11.43 -12.60 11.11
N LEU A 490 -10.20 -12.88 10.69
CA LEU A 490 -9.96 -13.53 9.41
C LEU A 490 -10.24 -15.03 9.53
N PRO A 491 -11.13 -15.61 8.71
CA PRO A 491 -11.42 -17.04 8.71
C PRO A 491 -10.35 -17.80 7.92
N GLU A 492 -9.07 -17.72 8.36
CA GLU A 492 -7.93 -18.32 7.69
C GLU A 492 -7.97 -19.85 7.75
N ASP A 493 -8.47 -20.43 8.85
CA ASP A 493 -8.68 -21.87 8.97
C ASP A 493 -9.69 -22.39 7.92
N ASP A 494 -10.75 -21.64 7.66
CA ASP A 494 -11.70 -21.96 6.59
C ASP A 494 -11.11 -21.75 5.18
N ALA A 495 -10.20 -20.79 5.02
CA ALA A 495 -9.47 -20.61 3.78
C ALA A 495 -8.57 -21.79 3.47
N GLN A 496 -7.79 -22.24 4.44
CA GLN A 496 -6.91 -23.41 4.31
C GLN A 496 -7.71 -24.70 4.06
N ALA A 497 -8.87 -24.87 4.72
CA ALA A 497 -9.79 -25.98 4.48
C ALA A 497 -10.38 -25.99 3.05
N ALA A 498 -10.39 -24.85 2.37
CA ALA A 498 -10.85 -24.72 0.99
C ALA A 498 -9.76 -24.93 -0.06
N PHE A 499 -8.50 -25.06 0.33
CA PHE A 499 -7.39 -25.24 -0.60
C PHE A 499 -7.53 -26.48 -1.48
N THR A 500 -6.97 -26.40 -2.67
CA THR A 500 -6.85 -27.53 -3.60
C THR A 500 -5.48 -27.48 -4.26
N PRO A 501 -4.95 -28.60 -4.78
CA PRO A 501 -3.67 -28.60 -5.45
C PRO A 501 -3.58 -27.52 -6.54
N GLY A 502 -2.53 -26.69 -6.45
CA GLY A 502 -2.32 -25.52 -7.32
C GLY A 502 -3.05 -24.24 -6.91
N HIS A 503 -3.86 -24.25 -5.85
CA HIS A 503 -4.63 -23.09 -5.35
C HIS A 503 -4.56 -23.04 -3.83
N VAL A 504 -3.52 -22.41 -3.30
CA VAL A 504 -3.19 -22.38 -1.87
C VAL A 504 -2.97 -20.96 -1.34
N SER A 505 -3.72 -19.98 -1.84
CA SER A 505 -3.62 -18.59 -1.41
C SER A 505 -4.65 -18.25 -0.34
N VAL A 506 -4.18 -17.93 0.87
CA VAL A 506 -5.04 -17.44 1.97
C VAL A 506 -5.67 -16.11 1.60
N THR A 507 -4.89 -15.20 1.03
CA THR A 507 -5.38 -13.86 0.69
C THR A 507 -6.42 -13.85 -0.41
N ASP A 508 -6.36 -14.76 -1.37
CA ASP A 508 -7.41 -14.91 -2.39
C ASP A 508 -8.71 -15.48 -1.80
N GLU A 509 -8.59 -16.39 -0.83
CA GLU A 509 -9.75 -16.88 -0.09
C GLU A 509 -10.37 -15.77 0.79
N MET A 510 -9.55 -14.90 1.40
CA MET A 510 -10.06 -13.77 2.17
C MET A 510 -10.88 -12.80 1.30
N ARG A 511 -10.45 -12.53 0.07
CA ARG A 511 -11.23 -11.70 -0.88
C ARG A 511 -12.62 -12.26 -1.17
N LYS A 512 -12.79 -13.58 -1.11
CA LYS A 512 -14.08 -14.24 -1.29
C LYS A 512 -14.94 -14.23 -0.02
N ARG A 513 -14.32 -14.24 1.16
CA ARG A 513 -14.98 -14.40 2.46
C ARG A 513 -15.28 -13.07 3.14
N ILE A 514 -14.47 -12.06 2.91
CA ILE A 514 -14.69 -10.69 3.42
C ILE A 514 -15.37 -9.86 2.33
N ALA A 515 -16.70 -9.82 2.37
CA ALA A 515 -17.49 -9.09 1.39
C ALA A 515 -17.18 -7.57 1.41
N PRO A 516 -17.05 -6.91 0.25
CA PRO A 516 -16.88 -5.46 0.18
C PRO A 516 -17.96 -4.68 0.92
N GLU A 517 -19.20 -5.17 0.91
CA GLU A 517 -20.36 -4.57 1.59
C GLU A 517 -20.17 -4.54 3.12
N LEU A 518 -19.49 -5.54 3.70
CA LEU A 518 -19.18 -5.56 5.13
C LEU A 518 -18.19 -4.43 5.47
N MET A 519 -17.14 -4.29 4.68
CA MET A 519 -16.17 -3.20 4.86
C MET A 519 -16.85 -1.84 4.70
N GLY A 520 -17.69 -1.70 3.68
CA GLY A 520 -18.48 -0.49 3.44
C GLY A 520 -19.38 -0.14 4.63
N ALA A 521 -20.15 -1.10 5.15
CA ALA A 521 -21.06 -0.89 6.27
C ALA A 521 -20.34 -0.43 7.55
N ILE A 522 -19.15 -0.99 7.85
CA ILE A 522 -18.36 -0.58 9.02
C ILE A 522 -17.85 0.85 8.87
N LEU A 523 -17.32 1.19 7.70
CA LEU A 523 -16.74 2.51 7.43
C LEU A 523 -17.84 3.60 7.39
N ASP A 524 -18.98 3.31 6.75
CA ASP A 524 -20.12 4.24 6.66
C ASP A 524 -20.80 4.45 8.02
N ALA A 525 -20.75 3.45 8.91
CA ALA A 525 -21.21 3.58 10.31
C ALA A 525 -20.26 4.45 11.18
N GLY A 526 -19.16 4.97 10.62
CA GLY A 526 -18.24 5.89 11.29
C GLY A 526 -17.14 5.23 12.10
N TYR A 527 -16.67 4.04 11.71
CA TYR A 527 -15.59 3.33 12.38
C TYR A 527 -14.44 3.01 11.43
N ASN A 528 -13.23 2.87 11.98
CA ASN A 528 -12.09 2.26 11.32
C ASN A 528 -11.92 0.80 11.75
N VAL A 529 -11.25 0.01 10.91
CA VAL A 529 -11.16 -1.43 11.03
C VAL A 529 -9.75 -1.93 10.79
N ASP A 530 -9.35 -2.94 11.56
CA ASP A 530 -8.19 -3.80 11.31
C ASP A 530 -8.62 -5.25 11.17
N TYR A 531 -7.72 -6.08 10.65
CA TYR A 531 -7.86 -7.53 10.64
C TYR A 531 -7.16 -8.14 11.85
N ILE A 532 -7.64 -9.29 12.31
CA ILE A 532 -6.99 -10.12 13.32
C ILE A 532 -7.20 -11.59 12.98
N ASP A 533 -6.20 -12.43 13.19
CA ASP A 533 -6.30 -13.88 13.01
C ASP A 533 -6.28 -14.64 14.36
N ALA A 534 -6.62 -15.92 14.30
CA ALA A 534 -6.65 -16.78 15.48
C ALA A 534 -5.25 -16.95 16.11
N ALA A 535 -4.21 -17.02 15.28
CA ALA A 535 -2.81 -17.15 15.73
C ALA A 535 -2.37 -15.90 16.51
N THR A 536 -2.74 -14.71 16.05
CA THR A 536 -2.45 -13.46 16.77
C THR A 536 -3.22 -13.37 18.07
N ILE A 537 -4.51 -13.74 18.10
CA ILE A 537 -5.29 -13.80 19.36
C ILE A 537 -4.64 -14.74 20.35
N ASP A 538 -4.16 -15.91 19.89
CA ASP A 538 -3.45 -16.85 20.75
C ASP A 538 -2.13 -16.28 21.29
N LYS A 539 -1.34 -15.66 20.45
CA LYS A 539 -0.04 -15.05 20.81
C LYS A 539 -0.19 -13.86 21.77
N LEU A 540 -1.13 -12.95 21.50
CA LEU A 540 -1.35 -11.77 22.35
C LEU A 540 -2.07 -12.12 23.66
N GLY A 541 -2.84 -13.20 23.69
CA GLY A 541 -3.67 -13.60 24.83
C GLY A 541 -4.89 -12.70 25.05
N THR A 542 -5.12 -11.73 24.20
CA THR A 542 -6.21 -10.75 24.27
C THR A 542 -6.54 -10.20 22.87
N ILE A 543 -7.67 -9.50 22.77
CA ILE A 543 -8.08 -8.77 21.57
C ILE A 543 -7.99 -7.28 21.89
N PRO A 544 -7.05 -6.53 21.26
CA PRO A 544 -6.78 -5.14 21.62
C PRO A 544 -7.75 -4.12 20.99
N TYR A 545 -8.96 -4.54 20.65
CA TYR A 545 -10.00 -3.72 20.03
C TYR A 545 -11.28 -3.73 20.89
N PRO A 546 -12.09 -2.65 20.89
CA PRO A 546 -13.38 -2.63 21.57
C PRO A 546 -14.39 -3.63 21.03
N VAL A 547 -14.41 -3.88 19.72
CA VAL A 547 -15.38 -4.75 19.04
C VAL A 547 -14.65 -5.74 18.13
N LEU A 548 -15.02 -7.00 18.23
CA LEU A 548 -14.64 -8.07 17.31
C LEU A 548 -15.84 -8.48 16.48
N ILE A 549 -15.69 -8.44 15.14
CA ILE A 549 -16.64 -9.03 14.20
C ILE A 549 -16.09 -10.39 13.75
N ILE A 550 -16.90 -11.42 13.91
CA ILE A 550 -16.66 -12.76 13.36
C ILE A 550 -17.54 -12.88 12.11
N PRO A 551 -16.95 -12.78 10.89
CA PRO A 551 -17.70 -13.04 9.65
C PRO A 551 -18.09 -14.52 9.59
N GLN A 552 -18.79 -14.95 8.54
CA GLN A 552 -19.16 -16.36 8.36
C GLN A 552 -17.95 -17.28 8.53
N THR A 553 -17.83 -17.91 9.69
CA THR A 553 -16.69 -18.73 10.10
C THR A 553 -17.20 -20.09 10.57
N ASP A 554 -16.63 -21.16 10.04
CA ASP A 554 -16.92 -22.54 10.43
C ASP A 554 -15.91 -23.08 11.43
N ARG A 555 -14.63 -22.83 11.19
CA ARG A 555 -13.48 -23.40 11.88
C ARG A 555 -12.73 -22.34 12.66
N ILE A 556 -12.31 -22.72 13.85
CA ILE A 556 -11.44 -21.90 14.69
C ILE A 556 -10.67 -22.82 15.69
N PRO A 557 -9.40 -22.55 15.97
CA PRO A 557 -8.68 -23.23 17.04
C PRO A 557 -9.36 -22.98 18.39
N LEU A 558 -9.60 -24.07 19.14
CA LEU A 558 -10.30 -23.99 20.44
C LEU A 558 -9.63 -23.02 21.43
N ALA A 559 -8.30 -22.94 21.41
CA ALA A 559 -7.54 -22.04 22.29
C ALA A 559 -7.87 -20.56 22.00
N ALA A 560 -7.90 -20.15 20.74
CA ALA A 560 -8.28 -18.80 20.32
C ALA A 560 -9.74 -18.51 20.64
N TYR A 561 -10.65 -19.47 20.43
CA TYR A 561 -12.07 -19.27 20.67
C TYR A 561 -12.41 -19.11 22.17
N LYS A 562 -11.71 -19.82 23.06
CA LYS A 562 -11.79 -19.60 24.51
C LYS A 562 -11.36 -18.20 24.92
N LYS A 563 -10.35 -17.62 24.24
CA LYS A 563 -9.94 -16.22 24.48
C LYS A 563 -11.00 -15.24 23.98
N ILE A 564 -11.64 -15.51 22.83
CA ILE A 564 -12.78 -14.73 22.34
C ILE A 564 -13.95 -14.79 23.32
N GLU A 565 -14.28 -15.97 23.86
CA GLU A 565 -15.32 -16.11 24.88
C GLU A 565 -15.00 -15.32 26.17
N SER A 566 -13.76 -15.36 26.60
CA SER A 566 -13.31 -14.57 27.77
C SER A 566 -13.38 -13.08 27.47
N TYR A 567 -12.94 -12.66 26.29
CA TYR A 567 -12.96 -11.28 25.84
C TYR A 567 -14.40 -10.71 25.79
N ALA A 568 -15.42 -11.50 25.44
CA ALA A 568 -16.81 -11.09 25.44
C ALA A 568 -17.33 -10.61 26.83
N GLY A 569 -16.56 -10.82 27.88
CA GLY A 569 -16.82 -10.26 29.21
C GLY A 569 -16.43 -8.79 29.37
N THR A 570 -15.55 -8.28 28.53
CA THR A 570 -14.99 -6.93 28.60
C THR A 570 -15.12 -6.14 27.28
N GLY A 571 -15.09 -6.83 26.16
CA GLY A 571 -15.30 -6.29 24.82
C GLY A 571 -16.63 -6.73 24.22
N LYS A 572 -16.86 -6.38 22.98
CA LYS A 572 -18.07 -6.74 22.24
C LYS A 572 -17.73 -7.74 21.12
N VAL A 573 -18.50 -8.80 21.00
CA VAL A 573 -18.36 -9.79 19.94
C VAL A 573 -19.63 -9.81 19.10
N ILE A 574 -19.49 -9.65 17.79
CA ILE A 574 -20.60 -9.70 16.83
C ILE A 574 -20.31 -10.81 15.84
N ALA A 575 -21.17 -11.83 15.76
CA ALA A 575 -21.09 -12.85 14.72
C ALA A 575 -22.06 -12.51 13.58
N LEU A 576 -21.58 -12.61 12.34
CA LEU A 576 -22.35 -12.35 11.12
C LEU A 576 -22.61 -13.64 10.35
N GLY A 577 -23.89 -14.00 10.23
CA GLY A 577 -24.39 -15.09 9.40
C GLY A 577 -24.11 -16.49 9.94
N LYS A 578 -22.90 -16.75 10.45
CA LYS A 578 -22.50 -18.05 11.01
C LYS A 578 -21.46 -17.88 12.11
N ALA A 579 -21.62 -18.65 13.19
CA ALA A 579 -20.63 -18.72 14.27
C ALA A 579 -19.86 -20.04 14.19
N PRO A 580 -18.59 -20.10 14.63
CA PRO A 580 -17.76 -21.30 14.59
C PRO A 580 -18.36 -22.51 15.30
N THR A 581 -18.19 -23.70 14.72
CA THR A 581 -18.67 -24.97 15.29
C THR A 581 -17.68 -26.12 15.14
N LEU A 582 -16.59 -25.94 14.40
CA LEU A 582 -15.65 -27.01 14.05
C LEU A 582 -14.23 -26.69 14.51
N GLY A 583 -13.54 -27.73 14.96
CA GLY A 583 -12.07 -27.71 15.07
C GLY A 583 -11.44 -27.71 13.67
N PRO A 584 -10.29 -27.01 13.47
CA PRO A 584 -9.79 -26.79 12.13
C PRO A 584 -9.22 -28.04 11.46
N GLY A 585 -8.22 -28.69 12.08
CA GLY A 585 -7.49 -29.81 11.54
C GLY A 585 -8.08 -31.19 11.86
N LEU A 586 -7.54 -32.24 11.24
CA LEU A 586 -8.02 -33.62 11.42
C LEU A 586 -7.91 -34.07 12.89
N MET A 587 -6.75 -33.80 13.50
CA MET A 587 -6.53 -34.16 14.91
C MET A 587 -7.32 -33.29 15.89
N GLU A 588 -7.84 -32.16 15.46
CA GLU A 588 -8.60 -31.22 16.26
C GLU A 588 -10.12 -31.39 16.17
N GLN A 589 -10.62 -32.29 15.32
CA GLN A 589 -12.04 -32.56 15.16
C GLN A 589 -12.76 -32.90 16.48
N HIS A 590 -12.05 -33.50 17.45
CA HIS A 590 -12.57 -33.80 18.79
C HIS A 590 -12.94 -32.54 19.59
N THR A 591 -12.44 -31.35 19.21
CA THR A 591 -12.73 -30.08 19.88
C THR A 591 -14.06 -29.44 19.41
N SER A 592 -14.63 -29.91 18.31
CA SER A 592 -15.80 -29.32 17.65
C SER A 592 -17.01 -29.20 18.58
N ALA A 593 -17.27 -30.19 19.41
CA ALA A 593 -18.36 -30.14 20.38
C ALA A 593 -18.22 -28.99 21.40
N GLU A 594 -16.98 -28.74 21.87
CA GLU A 594 -16.70 -27.63 22.79
C GLU A 594 -16.77 -26.27 22.07
N ILE A 595 -16.30 -26.17 20.83
CA ILE A 595 -16.41 -24.97 19.99
C ILE A 595 -17.87 -24.61 19.76
N ALA A 596 -18.72 -25.58 19.38
CA ALA A 596 -20.14 -25.38 19.22
C ALA A 596 -20.84 -24.92 20.54
N ALA A 597 -20.42 -25.49 21.67
CA ALA A 597 -20.94 -25.07 22.98
C ALA A 597 -20.53 -23.64 23.34
N ILE A 598 -19.32 -23.17 22.97
CA ILE A 598 -18.92 -21.77 23.13
C ILE A 598 -19.81 -20.85 22.26
N SER A 599 -20.08 -21.23 21.00
CA SER A 599 -20.98 -20.46 20.13
C SER A 599 -22.39 -20.36 20.73
N ASP A 600 -22.90 -21.43 21.30
CA ASP A 600 -24.21 -21.42 21.96
C ASP A 600 -24.24 -20.48 23.19
N ARG A 601 -23.20 -20.51 24.03
CA ARG A 601 -23.07 -19.60 25.18
C ARG A 601 -22.91 -18.13 24.75
N LEU A 602 -22.16 -17.87 23.65
CA LEU A 602 -21.93 -16.52 23.17
C LEU A 602 -23.15 -15.91 22.51
N PHE A 603 -23.98 -16.69 21.79
CA PHE A 603 -24.94 -16.11 20.85
C PHE A 603 -26.37 -16.61 21.02
N LYS A 604 -26.64 -17.70 21.76
CA LYS A 604 -27.98 -18.32 21.84
C LYS A 604 -28.57 -18.43 23.25
N GLU A 605 -27.75 -18.55 24.29
CA GLU A 605 -28.24 -18.67 25.67
C GLU A 605 -28.91 -17.37 26.13
N SER A 606 -29.79 -17.45 27.12
CA SER A 606 -30.57 -16.30 27.60
C SER A 606 -29.74 -15.15 28.18
N ASN A 607 -28.53 -15.41 28.58
CA ASN A 607 -27.55 -14.45 29.11
C ASN A 607 -26.29 -14.32 28.21
N HIS A 608 -26.48 -14.53 26.93
CA HIS A 608 -25.39 -14.41 25.97
C HIS A 608 -24.69 -13.03 26.03
N LYS A 609 -23.39 -13.00 25.77
CA LYS A 609 -22.56 -11.78 25.80
C LYS A 609 -22.20 -11.25 24.43
N GLY A 610 -22.37 -12.04 23.39
CA GLY A 610 -22.17 -11.66 22.01
C GLY A 610 -23.49 -11.30 21.32
N SER A 611 -23.41 -10.64 20.19
CA SER A 611 -24.54 -10.35 19.30
C SER A 611 -24.44 -11.21 18.05
N PHE A 612 -25.56 -11.76 17.61
CA PHE A 612 -25.64 -12.50 16.35
C PHE A 612 -26.51 -11.72 15.37
N ILE A 613 -25.97 -11.40 14.21
CA ILE A 613 -26.68 -10.71 13.12
C ILE A 613 -26.71 -11.62 11.89
N THR A 614 -27.77 -11.52 11.10
CA THR A 614 -28.01 -12.43 9.98
C THR A 614 -27.60 -11.83 8.63
N SER A 615 -27.49 -10.51 8.57
CA SER A 615 -27.21 -9.78 7.34
C SER A 615 -26.30 -8.58 7.57
N ILE A 616 -25.61 -8.16 6.51
CA ILE A 616 -24.77 -6.97 6.52
C ILE A 616 -25.59 -5.70 6.81
N GLY A 617 -26.86 -5.65 6.43
CA GLY A 617 -27.73 -4.51 6.75
C GLY A 617 -27.97 -4.25 8.23
N GLU A 618 -27.63 -5.20 9.10
CA GLU A 618 -27.73 -5.07 10.56
C GLU A 618 -26.42 -4.58 11.22
N VAL A 619 -25.33 -4.45 10.43
CA VAL A 619 -23.99 -4.15 10.97
C VAL A 619 -23.95 -2.77 11.62
N GLU A 620 -24.51 -1.74 10.97
CA GLU A 620 -24.53 -0.37 11.49
C GLU A 620 -25.23 -0.31 12.85
N ASP A 621 -26.44 -0.84 12.93
CA ASP A 621 -27.22 -0.88 14.19
C ASP A 621 -26.48 -1.66 15.28
N ALA A 622 -25.90 -2.81 14.94
CA ALA A 622 -25.14 -3.62 15.91
C ALA A 622 -23.90 -2.88 16.44
N LEU A 623 -23.20 -2.17 15.58
CA LEU A 623 -22.02 -1.37 15.95
C LEU A 623 -22.42 -0.17 16.81
N HIS A 624 -23.46 0.57 16.45
CA HIS A 624 -23.95 1.73 17.24
C HIS A 624 -24.44 1.31 18.62
N HIS A 625 -25.00 0.09 18.76
CA HIS A 625 -25.33 -0.46 20.08
C HIS A 625 -24.08 -0.88 20.89
N ALA A 626 -23.02 -1.30 20.22
CA ALA A 626 -21.80 -1.74 20.86
C ALA A 626 -20.92 -0.58 21.35
N LEU A 627 -20.78 0.47 20.54
CA LEU A 627 -19.88 1.60 20.76
C LEU A 627 -20.37 2.82 19.97
N PRO A 628 -20.37 4.05 20.51
CA PRO A 628 -20.59 5.25 19.69
C PRO A 628 -19.60 5.36 18.53
N PRO A 629 -20.03 5.85 17.35
CA PRO A 629 -19.13 6.01 16.20
C PRO A 629 -17.95 6.95 16.52
N ASP A 630 -16.82 6.68 15.91
CA ASP A 630 -15.61 7.51 16.06
C ASP A 630 -15.74 8.84 15.31
N LEU A 631 -16.38 8.78 14.13
CA LEU A 631 -16.78 9.94 13.35
C LEU A 631 -18.28 9.85 13.05
N ASP A 632 -19.10 10.60 13.79
CA ASP A 632 -20.54 10.66 13.55
C ASP A 632 -20.84 11.78 12.55
N THR A 633 -21.57 11.48 11.49
CA THR A 633 -21.75 12.38 10.37
C THR A 633 -23.22 12.56 9.97
N THR A 634 -23.58 13.76 9.53
CA THR A 634 -24.88 14.06 8.93
C THR A 634 -24.71 14.97 7.71
N GLY A 635 -25.43 14.71 6.63
CA GLY A 635 -25.33 15.44 5.36
C GLY A 635 -24.84 14.58 4.22
N THR A 636 -24.13 15.18 3.25
CA THR A 636 -23.58 14.47 2.09
C THR A 636 -22.21 13.93 2.45
N THR A 637 -22.11 12.59 2.59
CA THR A 637 -20.90 11.90 3.06
C THR A 637 -20.34 10.89 2.08
N GLU A 638 -20.90 10.79 0.87
CA GLU A 638 -20.42 9.87 -0.16
C GLU A 638 -18.94 10.15 -0.48
N GLY A 639 -18.11 9.11 -0.37
CA GLY A 639 -16.66 9.22 -0.57
C GLY A 639 -15.87 9.76 0.63
N LEU A 640 -16.53 10.15 1.72
CA LEU A 640 -15.84 10.57 2.93
C LEU A 640 -15.16 9.39 3.61
N GLY A 641 -13.87 9.55 3.93
CA GLY A 641 -13.11 8.61 4.73
C GLY A 641 -12.30 9.32 5.80
N PHE A 642 -11.93 8.61 6.84
CA PHE A 642 -11.05 9.15 7.88
C PHE A 642 -10.13 8.09 8.45
N ILE A 643 -9.06 8.53 9.10
CA ILE A 643 -8.23 7.72 9.98
C ILE A 643 -7.93 8.50 11.25
N HIS A 644 -7.94 7.80 12.39
CA HIS A 644 -7.75 8.39 13.72
C HIS A 644 -6.46 7.87 14.36
N ARG A 645 -5.65 8.80 14.88
CA ARG A 645 -4.45 8.51 15.69
C ARG A 645 -4.62 9.12 17.07
N LYS A 646 -4.39 8.32 18.10
CA LYS A 646 -4.53 8.75 19.50
C LYS A 646 -3.17 8.97 20.16
N LEU A 647 -2.96 10.15 20.70
CA LEU A 647 -1.80 10.53 21.48
C LEU A 647 -2.20 10.67 22.96
N ALA A 648 -1.22 10.94 23.81
CA ALA A 648 -1.48 11.14 25.24
C ALA A 648 -2.34 12.39 25.52
N ASP A 649 -2.12 13.46 24.76
CA ASP A 649 -2.68 14.80 24.95
C ASP A 649 -3.48 15.32 23.75
N SER A 650 -3.58 14.56 22.68
CA SER A 650 -4.29 14.94 21.47
C SER A 650 -4.83 13.74 20.70
N ASP A 651 -5.82 13.98 19.86
CA ASP A 651 -6.33 13.06 18.85
C ASP A 651 -6.15 13.69 17.47
N ILE A 652 -5.67 12.92 16.50
CA ILE A 652 -5.46 13.37 15.12
C ILE A 652 -6.44 12.64 14.22
N TYR A 653 -7.27 13.37 13.51
CA TYR A 653 -8.14 12.86 12.46
C TYR A 653 -7.69 13.38 11.11
N PHE A 654 -7.23 12.49 10.23
CA PHE A 654 -7.05 12.78 8.81
C PHE A 654 -8.36 12.45 8.12
N VAL A 655 -9.02 13.45 7.56
CA VAL A 655 -10.33 13.33 6.92
C VAL A 655 -10.20 13.69 5.45
N VAL A 656 -10.73 12.84 4.57
CA VAL A 656 -10.56 12.99 3.13
C VAL A 656 -11.85 12.71 2.36
N ASN A 657 -12.09 13.52 1.35
CA ASN A 657 -13.06 13.24 0.30
C ASN A 657 -12.37 12.45 -0.83
N THR A 658 -12.67 11.17 -0.96
CA THR A 658 -12.10 10.30 -2.00
C THR A 658 -12.88 10.31 -3.31
N GLY A 659 -13.96 11.11 -3.37
CA GLY A 659 -14.87 11.20 -4.51
C GLY A 659 -14.69 12.48 -5.34
N ASN A 660 -15.40 12.54 -6.45
CA ASN A 660 -15.37 13.64 -7.41
C ASN A 660 -16.50 14.69 -7.18
N ARG A 661 -17.22 14.60 -6.07
CA ARG A 661 -18.26 15.54 -5.66
C ARG A 661 -17.89 16.19 -4.35
N THR A 662 -18.40 17.39 -4.10
CA THR A 662 -18.21 18.07 -2.82
C THR A 662 -18.93 17.32 -1.70
N VAL A 663 -18.20 17.07 -0.62
CA VAL A 663 -18.77 16.63 0.67
C VAL A 663 -19.22 17.90 1.42
N ASP A 664 -20.45 17.91 1.88
CA ASP A 664 -21.02 18.96 2.74
C ASP A 664 -21.75 18.27 3.89
N ALA A 665 -21.09 18.22 5.03
CA ALA A 665 -21.52 17.45 6.19
C ALA A 665 -21.28 18.19 7.49
N LYS A 666 -21.98 17.76 8.52
CA LYS A 666 -21.68 18.08 9.91
C LYS A 666 -21.07 16.86 10.57
N VAL A 667 -19.93 17.02 11.23
CA VAL A 667 -19.18 15.90 11.84
C VAL A 667 -19.00 16.10 13.33
N ARG A 668 -19.13 15.02 14.11
CA ARG A 668 -18.79 14.95 15.52
C ARG A 668 -17.69 13.93 15.72
N PHE A 669 -16.59 14.35 16.29
CA PHE A 669 -15.47 13.49 16.66
C PHE A 669 -15.73 12.86 18.03
N ARG A 670 -15.50 11.55 18.19
CA ARG A 670 -15.57 10.86 19.48
C ARG A 670 -14.31 11.16 20.31
N SER A 671 -14.12 12.39 20.66
CA SER A 671 -13.07 12.83 21.59
C SER A 671 -13.71 13.60 22.75
N ASN A 672 -13.20 13.37 23.95
CA ASN A 672 -13.63 14.11 25.14
C ASN A 672 -12.86 15.42 25.32
N ARG A 673 -11.98 15.78 24.39
CA ARG A 673 -11.13 16.97 24.45
C ARG A 673 -11.90 18.19 23.93
N PRO A 674 -11.76 19.35 24.56
CA PRO A 674 -12.63 20.49 24.28
C PRO A 674 -12.17 21.39 23.13
N ALA A 675 -10.91 21.27 22.69
CA ALA A 675 -10.34 22.17 21.70
C ALA A 675 -10.05 21.44 20.37
N ILE A 676 -10.24 22.11 19.24
CA ILE A 676 -9.97 21.57 17.92
C ILE A 676 -9.22 22.59 17.06
N GLU A 677 -8.18 22.13 16.38
CA GLU A 677 -7.48 22.86 15.31
C GLU A 677 -7.72 22.18 13.96
N VAL A 678 -7.76 22.97 12.90
CA VAL A 678 -7.87 22.49 11.52
C VAL A 678 -6.58 22.80 10.79
N TRP A 679 -5.91 21.76 10.30
CA TRP A 679 -4.63 21.88 9.59
C TRP A 679 -4.77 21.53 8.13
N ASP A 680 -4.15 22.34 7.27
CA ASP A 680 -4.08 22.16 5.82
C ASP A 680 -2.78 21.40 5.47
N PRO A 681 -2.86 20.11 5.08
CA PRO A 681 -1.65 19.34 4.78
C PRO A 681 -0.97 19.76 3.47
N ASP A 682 -1.69 20.34 2.53
CA ASP A 682 -1.10 20.87 1.29
C ASP A 682 -0.31 22.15 1.55
N GLY A 683 -0.95 23.18 2.06
CA GLY A 683 -0.30 24.46 2.35
C GLY A 683 0.65 24.43 3.55
N GLY A 684 0.58 23.42 4.41
CA GLY A 684 1.33 23.39 5.67
C GLY A 684 0.96 24.52 6.59
N ARG A 685 -0.34 24.72 6.82
CA ARG A 685 -0.88 25.84 7.59
C ARG A 685 -1.89 25.36 8.61
N VAL A 686 -1.98 26.05 9.72
CA VAL A 686 -3.09 25.93 10.65
C VAL A 686 -4.17 26.93 10.21
N LEU A 687 -5.34 26.40 9.81
CA LEU A 687 -6.44 27.21 9.23
C LEU A 687 -7.35 27.82 10.29
N ASP A 688 -7.53 27.10 11.40
CA ASP A 688 -8.30 27.55 12.55
C ASP A 688 -7.56 27.13 13.83
N ALA A 689 -7.27 28.08 14.68
CA ALA A 689 -6.58 27.89 15.92
C ALA A 689 -7.56 28.06 17.09
N GLY A 690 -8.55 27.16 17.18
CA GLY A 690 -9.23 27.03 18.43
C GLY A 690 -10.73 27.29 18.49
N ALA A 691 -11.50 26.45 17.81
CA ALA A 691 -12.91 26.29 18.17
C ALA A 691 -13.06 25.40 19.40
N HIS A 692 -14.02 25.73 20.28
CA HIS A 692 -14.45 24.82 21.32
C HIS A 692 -15.44 23.81 20.75
N LEU A 693 -15.23 22.52 21.04
CA LEU A 693 -16.22 21.49 20.75
C LEU A 693 -17.32 21.58 21.81
N ASP A 694 -18.47 22.09 21.43
CA ASP A 694 -19.67 22.22 22.29
C ASP A 694 -20.66 21.07 22.15
N GLY A 695 -20.27 20.02 21.43
CA GLY A 695 -21.11 18.86 21.11
C GLY A 695 -22.07 19.09 19.94
N SER A 696 -22.14 20.30 19.37
CA SER A 696 -22.98 20.63 18.22
C SER A 696 -22.46 20.07 16.90
N GLY A 697 -21.20 19.62 16.86
CA GLY A 697 -20.48 19.16 15.69
C GLY A 697 -19.83 20.31 14.91
N VAL A 698 -18.88 19.96 14.04
CA VAL A 698 -18.10 20.86 13.18
C VAL A 698 -18.64 20.77 11.76
N SER A 699 -18.82 21.92 11.11
CA SER A 699 -19.16 21.95 9.68
C SER A 699 -17.94 21.53 8.86
N LEU A 700 -18.13 20.56 7.95
CA LEU A 700 -17.12 20.01 7.05
C LEU A 700 -17.55 20.22 5.62
N VAL A 701 -16.81 21.05 4.88
CA VAL A 701 -16.97 21.18 3.42
C VAL A 701 -15.64 20.83 2.78
N LEU A 702 -15.62 19.76 2.00
CA LEU A 702 -14.45 19.33 1.25
C LEU A 702 -14.77 19.30 -0.25
N ALA A 703 -13.95 19.99 -1.03
CA ALA A 703 -13.96 19.86 -2.50
C ALA A 703 -13.65 18.41 -2.91
N PRO A 704 -13.90 18.03 -4.17
CA PRO A 704 -13.45 16.73 -4.70
C PRO A 704 -11.97 16.49 -4.40
N TYR A 705 -11.63 15.30 -3.90
CA TYR A 705 -10.26 14.86 -3.57
C TYR A 705 -9.52 15.79 -2.59
N GLU A 706 -10.23 16.59 -1.81
CA GLU A 706 -9.65 17.41 -0.76
C GLU A 706 -9.52 16.64 0.55
N SER A 707 -8.49 16.98 1.34
CA SER A 707 -8.24 16.41 2.66
C SER A 707 -7.97 17.51 3.69
N ARG A 708 -8.29 17.22 4.96
CA ARG A 708 -8.05 18.06 6.13
C ARG A 708 -7.55 17.22 7.30
N ILE A 709 -6.83 17.86 8.18
CA ILE A 709 -6.41 17.27 9.43
C ILE A 709 -7.11 18.02 10.55
N TYR A 710 -7.71 17.28 11.46
CA TYR A 710 -8.31 17.80 12.69
C TYR A 710 -7.48 17.31 13.86
N VAL A 711 -6.95 18.24 14.65
CA VAL A 711 -6.21 17.95 15.87
C VAL A 711 -7.09 18.38 17.04
N VAL A 712 -7.49 17.41 17.87
CA VAL A 712 -8.36 17.64 19.03
C VAL A 712 -7.52 17.54 20.29
N GLU A 713 -7.52 18.58 21.13
CA GLU A 713 -6.56 18.77 22.21
C GLU A 713 -7.25 19.12 23.55
N ASP A 714 -6.51 18.90 24.65
CA ASP A 714 -6.99 19.25 26.00
C ASP A 714 -7.04 20.76 26.24
N HIS A 715 -6.17 21.51 25.59
CA HIS A 715 -6.06 22.95 25.74
C HIS A 715 -5.68 23.63 24.42
N LEU A 716 -6.31 24.76 24.13
CA LEU A 716 -5.82 25.67 23.11
C LEU A 716 -4.41 26.16 23.49
N GLN A 717 -3.46 26.09 22.56
CA GLN A 717 -2.10 26.54 22.82
C GLN A 717 -2.10 28.06 23.12
N ALA A 718 -1.69 28.42 24.33
CA ALA A 718 -1.54 29.80 24.71
C ALA A 718 -0.41 30.48 23.89
N GLY A 719 -0.73 31.56 23.19
CA GLY A 719 0.23 32.35 22.41
C GLY A 719 0.00 32.41 20.91
N VAL A 720 -0.93 31.66 20.38
CA VAL A 720 -1.46 31.91 19.03
C VAL A 720 -2.54 32.99 19.16
N THR A 721 -2.10 34.22 19.25
CA THR A 721 -2.99 35.33 18.80
C THR A 721 -3.29 34.99 17.35
N ALA A 722 -4.56 34.77 17.05
CA ALA A 722 -5.05 34.71 15.69
C ALA A 722 -4.44 35.91 14.96
N SER A 723 -3.32 35.71 14.29
CA SER A 723 -2.79 36.68 13.37
C SER A 723 -3.77 36.66 12.20
N GLY A 724 -4.90 37.39 12.34
CA GLY A 724 -5.82 37.74 11.28
C GLY A 724 -6.39 36.63 10.38
N GLN A 725 -6.23 35.35 10.73
CA GLN A 725 -6.75 34.21 9.98
C GLN A 725 -7.97 33.67 10.71
N THR A 726 -9.08 34.30 10.45
CA THR A 726 -10.39 33.91 10.95
C THR A 726 -10.71 32.48 10.49
N ALA A 727 -11.34 31.74 11.39
CA ALA A 727 -12.00 30.48 11.15
C ALA A 727 -12.55 30.42 9.71
N VAL A 728 -12.27 29.28 9.04
CA VAL A 728 -13.11 28.87 7.92
C VAL A 728 -14.46 28.46 8.52
N THR A 729 -15.18 29.42 9.08
CA THR A 729 -16.60 29.31 9.28
C THR A 729 -17.21 29.35 7.91
N THR A 730 -17.41 28.20 7.39
CA THR A 730 -18.19 27.89 6.21
C THR A 730 -19.57 28.50 6.40
N SER A 731 -20.06 29.14 5.45
CA SER A 731 -21.41 29.33 4.97
C SER A 731 -21.81 30.77 4.68
N ASP A 732 -21.27 31.81 5.35
CA ASP A 732 -21.81 33.15 5.15
C ASP A 732 -20.85 34.18 4.56
N ALA A 733 -19.53 33.92 4.48
CA ALA A 733 -18.60 34.83 3.81
C ALA A 733 -18.62 34.59 2.31
N LYS A 734 -19.29 35.46 1.56
CA LYS A 734 -19.26 35.38 0.10
C LYS A 734 -17.96 35.98 -0.42
N ASP A 735 -17.36 35.26 -1.37
CA ASP A 735 -16.26 35.78 -2.16
C ASP A 735 -16.80 36.93 -3.02
N GLU A 736 -16.13 38.08 -2.93
CA GLU A 736 -16.42 39.24 -3.82
C GLU A 736 -15.43 39.19 -4.99
N GLN A 737 -15.94 39.13 -6.19
CA GLN A 737 -15.08 39.12 -7.39
C GLN A 737 -14.46 40.49 -7.60
N ILE A 738 -13.12 40.57 -7.53
CA ILE A 738 -12.33 41.78 -7.80
C ILE A 738 -12.15 41.95 -9.31
N ALA A 739 -11.80 40.82 -10.01
CA ALA A 739 -11.54 40.84 -11.44
C ALA A 739 -11.90 39.49 -12.08
N ASP A 740 -12.42 39.56 -13.32
CA ASP A 740 -12.56 38.41 -14.20
C ASP A 740 -11.30 38.27 -15.06
N LEU A 741 -10.64 37.10 -14.92
CA LEU A 741 -9.41 36.79 -15.62
C LEU A 741 -9.60 35.65 -16.63
N SER A 742 -10.85 35.36 -17.03
CA SER A 742 -11.18 34.24 -17.92
C SER A 742 -10.78 34.48 -19.39
N ALA A 743 -10.26 35.66 -19.72
CA ALA A 743 -9.86 36.00 -21.11
C ALA A 743 -8.68 37.00 -21.11
N GLY A 744 -8.09 37.24 -22.28
CA GLY A 744 -7.02 38.23 -22.48
C GLY A 744 -5.66 37.84 -21.92
N TRP A 745 -5.25 36.62 -22.13
CA TRP A 745 -3.93 36.11 -21.76
C TRP A 745 -2.94 36.18 -22.92
N ASN A 746 -1.68 36.48 -22.62
CA ASN A 746 -0.55 36.21 -23.52
C ASN A 746 0.01 34.86 -23.21
N VAL A 747 0.16 34.02 -24.23
CA VAL A 747 0.61 32.63 -24.11
C VAL A 747 1.92 32.45 -24.84
N HIS A 748 2.91 31.92 -24.16
CA HIS A 748 4.25 31.72 -24.72
C HIS A 748 4.66 30.25 -24.63
N PHE A 749 4.91 29.64 -25.78
CA PHE A 749 5.50 28.30 -25.89
C PHE A 749 7.03 28.43 -25.99
N PRO A 750 7.80 27.52 -25.37
CA PRO A 750 9.25 27.47 -25.55
C PRO A 750 9.63 27.40 -27.04
N GLY A 751 10.53 28.29 -27.47
CA GLY A 751 10.98 28.38 -28.85
C GLY A 751 10.19 29.34 -29.75
N ASP A 752 9.07 29.87 -29.32
CA ASP A 752 8.38 30.93 -30.04
C ASP A 752 9.12 32.27 -29.87
N ALA A 753 9.17 33.07 -30.95
CA ALA A 753 9.85 34.36 -30.88
C ALA A 753 9.06 35.40 -30.06
N GLU A 754 7.74 35.33 -30.11
CA GLU A 754 6.85 36.26 -29.44
C GLU A 754 5.65 35.54 -28.80
N PRO A 755 5.11 36.03 -27.68
CA PRO A 755 3.88 35.50 -27.08
C PRO A 755 2.67 35.70 -28.02
N MET A 756 1.77 34.74 -28.01
CA MET A 756 0.51 34.77 -28.74
C MET A 756 -0.60 35.29 -27.82
N ALA A 757 -1.42 36.25 -28.30
CA ALA A 757 -2.61 36.67 -27.58
C ALA A 757 -3.71 35.60 -27.67
N LEU A 758 -4.27 35.22 -26.52
CA LEU A 758 -5.35 34.24 -26.41
C LEU A 758 -6.60 34.93 -25.80
N ASN A 759 -7.65 35.08 -26.60
CA ASN A 759 -8.88 35.70 -26.16
C ASN A 759 -9.79 34.79 -25.36
N THR A 760 -9.66 33.49 -25.52
CA THR A 760 -10.47 32.46 -24.84
C THR A 760 -9.54 31.36 -24.33
N LEU A 761 -9.69 30.97 -23.07
CA LEU A 761 -8.98 29.82 -22.50
C LEU A 761 -9.49 28.51 -23.09
N GLY A 762 -8.64 27.52 -23.18
CA GLY A 762 -8.98 26.21 -23.74
C GLY A 762 -7.73 25.34 -23.98
N SER A 763 -7.95 24.24 -24.66
CA SER A 763 -6.86 23.32 -24.97
C SER A 763 -5.90 23.86 -26.01
N TRP A 764 -4.60 23.87 -25.70
CA TRP A 764 -3.58 24.20 -26.72
C TRP A 764 -3.43 23.09 -27.76
N THR A 765 -3.96 21.87 -27.54
CA THR A 765 -3.95 20.81 -28.55
C THR A 765 -4.82 21.16 -29.78
N GLU A 766 -5.71 22.15 -29.62
CA GLU A 766 -6.55 22.68 -30.72
C GLU A 766 -5.83 23.79 -31.51
N LEU A 767 -4.70 24.31 -31.00
CA LEU A 767 -3.91 25.30 -31.67
C LEU A 767 -3.08 24.69 -32.80
N SER A 768 -2.93 25.41 -33.90
CA SER A 768 -2.14 24.92 -35.06
C SER A 768 -0.70 24.60 -34.66
N GLY A 769 -0.25 23.38 -34.98
CA GLY A 769 1.11 22.90 -34.70
C GLY A 769 1.36 22.52 -33.23
N ARG A 770 0.35 22.57 -32.34
CA ARG A 770 0.51 22.27 -30.89
C ARG A 770 -0.22 21.00 -30.44
N LYS A 771 -0.85 20.26 -31.33
CA LYS A 771 -1.63 19.04 -31.04
C LYS A 771 -0.88 18.03 -30.17
N TYR A 772 0.40 17.84 -30.43
CA TYR A 772 1.23 16.83 -29.76
C TYR A 772 2.27 17.46 -28.81
N TYR A 773 2.10 18.72 -28.48
CA TYR A 773 3.04 19.40 -27.58
C TYR A 773 2.92 18.88 -26.15
N SER A 774 4.06 18.51 -25.55
CA SER A 774 4.23 18.20 -24.14
C SER A 774 5.33 19.08 -23.56
N GLY A 775 5.04 19.78 -22.46
CA GLY A 775 6.00 20.69 -21.85
C GLY A 775 5.35 21.79 -21.01
N GLU A 776 6.15 22.79 -20.68
CA GLU A 776 5.72 24.02 -20.03
C GLU A 776 5.12 25.00 -21.04
N VAL A 777 4.01 25.66 -20.67
CA VAL A 777 3.46 26.81 -21.39
C VAL A 777 3.20 27.94 -20.40
N VAL A 778 3.71 29.14 -20.72
CA VAL A 778 3.60 30.31 -19.85
C VAL A 778 2.42 31.17 -20.27
N TYR A 779 1.47 31.35 -19.38
CA TYR A 779 0.35 32.31 -19.52
C TYR A 779 0.66 33.53 -18.69
N SER A 780 0.59 34.71 -19.27
CA SER A 780 0.83 35.98 -18.57
C SER A 780 -0.26 37.01 -18.84
N ARG A 781 -0.58 37.77 -17.80
CA ARG A 781 -1.62 38.82 -17.89
C ARG A 781 -1.41 39.90 -16.85
N ALA A 782 -1.61 41.18 -17.24
CA ALA A 782 -1.73 42.26 -16.29
C ALA A 782 -3.16 42.40 -15.77
N VAL A 783 -3.32 42.71 -14.49
CA VAL A 783 -4.59 42.99 -13.83
C VAL A 783 -4.49 44.28 -13.04
N PHE A 784 -5.47 45.17 -13.21
CA PHE A 784 -5.58 46.41 -12.45
C PHE A 784 -6.58 46.25 -11.30
N VAL A 785 -6.11 46.41 -10.06
CA VAL A 785 -6.95 46.44 -8.87
C VAL A 785 -7.26 47.88 -8.51
N GLY A 786 -8.50 48.30 -8.75
CA GLY A 786 -8.92 49.69 -8.74
C GLY A 786 -9.38 50.25 -7.38
N HIS A 787 -9.28 49.46 -6.31
CA HIS A 787 -9.67 49.87 -4.97
C HIS A 787 -8.68 49.37 -3.94
N ALA A 788 -8.62 50.03 -2.79
CA ALA A 788 -7.81 49.59 -1.69
C ALA A 788 -8.32 48.23 -1.17
N LEU A 789 -7.42 47.27 -1.08
CA LEU A 789 -7.72 45.94 -0.55
C LEU A 789 -8.06 46.05 0.94
N THR A 790 -9.08 45.33 1.38
CA THR A 790 -9.49 45.34 2.78
C THR A 790 -8.37 44.76 3.65
N ALA A 791 -7.93 45.52 4.65
CA ALA A 791 -6.88 45.05 5.56
C ALA A 791 -7.31 43.73 6.26
N GLY A 792 -6.49 42.70 6.14
CA GLY A 792 -6.78 41.39 6.69
C GLY A 792 -7.74 40.52 5.88
N ALA A 793 -8.26 41.01 4.72
CA ALA A 793 -9.03 40.16 3.81
C ALA A 793 -8.13 39.16 3.11
N ARG A 794 -8.67 37.99 2.80
CA ARG A 794 -7.99 36.98 2.00
C ARG A 794 -8.28 37.23 0.52
N ILE A 795 -7.22 37.35 -0.28
CA ILE A 795 -7.31 37.48 -1.71
C ILE A 795 -6.82 36.19 -2.35
N SER A 796 -7.62 35.66 -3.27
CA SER A 796 -7.26 34.40 -3.93
C SER A 796 -7.46 34.48 -5.45
N LEU A 797 -6.61 33.77 -6.17
CA LEU A 797 -6.87 33.38 -7.55
C LEU A 797 -7.66 32.07 -7.52
N ASP A 798 -8.86 32.11 -8.07
CA ASP A 798 -9.77 30.97 -8.18
C ASP A 798 -9.87 30.56 -9.65
N PHE A 799 -9.50 29.28 -9.93
CA PHE A 799 -9.47 28.73 -11.29
C PHE A 799 -10.71 27.86 -11.59
N GLY A 800 -11.67 27.81 -10.66
CA GLY A 800 -12.87 26.98 -10.78
C GLY A 800 -12.71 25.58 -10.20
N THR A 801 -13.76 24.77 -10.33
CA THR A 801 -13.86 23.46 -9.66
C THR A 801 -13.51 22.28 -10.57
N GLY A 802 -13.37 22.51 -11.88
CA GLY A 802 -13.28 21.45 -12.89
C GLY A 802 -14.65 20.85 -13.23
N THR A 803 -14.65 19.81 -14.07
CA THR A 803 -15.86 19.12 -14.52
C THR A 803 -15.76 17.63 -14.19
N THR A 804 -16.77 17.12 -13.49
CA THR A 804 -16.84 15.70 -13.14
C THR A 804 -17.26 14.85 -14.34
N PHE A 805 -16.74 13.62 -14.43
CA PHE A 805 -17.17 12.65 -15.42
C PHE A 805 -17.32 11.27 -14.77
N GLU A 806 -17.96 10.32 -15.47
CA GLU A 806 -18.14 8.95 -15.03
C GLU A 806 -16.98 8.07 -15.51
N ASP A 807 -16.64 7.05 -14.71
CA ASP A 807 -15.59 6.09 -15.09
C ASP A 807 -16.09 5.18 -16.21
N MET A 808 -15.57 5.38 -17.40
CA MET A 808 -15.90 4.60 -18.59
C MET A 808 -14.87 3.52 -18.90
N ARG A 809 -13.88 3.32 -18.02
CA ARG A 809 -12.84 2.29 -18.23
C ARG A 809 -13.42 0.88 -18.08
N PRO A 810 -12.78 -0.13 -18.70
CA PRO A 810 -13.17 -1.52 -18.48
C PRO A 810 -13.14 -1.90 -16.98
N PRO A 811 -14.01 -2.80 -16.52
CA PRO A 811 -14.06 -3.21 -15.11
C PRO A 811 -12.74 -3.78 -14.54
N ASN A 812 -11.87 -4.26 -15.43
CA ASN A 812 -10.55 -4.81 -15.07
C ASN A 812 -9.42 -3.76 -15.14
N ALA A 813 -9.70 -2.50 -15.43
CA ALA A 813 -8.69 -1.45 -15.39
C ALA A 813 -8.27 -1.20 -13.94
N SER A 814 -6.99 -1.34 -13.65
CA SER A 814 -6.44 -1.26 -12.29
C SER A 814 -5.78 0.07 -11.95
N GLY A 815 -5.47 0.91 -12.94
CA GLY A 815 -4.84 2.21 -12.67
C GLY A 815 -5.80 3.21 -12.00
N MET A 816 -5.26 4.09 -11.14
CA MET A 816 -6.04 5.20 -10.61
C MET A 816 -6.38 6.21 -11.71
N LEU A 817 -7.58 6.72 -11.66
CA LEU A 817 -8.05 7.85 -12.45
C LEU A 817 -8.98 8.69 -11.57
N ALA A 818 -8.57 9.91 -11.30
CA ALA A 818 -9.45 10.88 -10.67
C ALA A 818 -10.54 11.30 -11.68
N LEU A 819 -11.82 11.15 -11.28
CA LEU A 819 -12.96 11.35 -12.16
C LEU A 819 -13.35 12.83 -12.27
N LEU A 820 -12.34 13.66 -12.53
CA LEU A 820 -12.45 15.12 -12.59
C LEU A 820 -11.54 15.66 -13.70
N ASP A 821 -12.13 16.35 -14.65
CA ASP A 821 -11.41 17.17 -15.62
C ASP A 821 -11.00 18.49 -14.96
N PRO A 822 -9.72 18.71 -14.62
CA PRO A 822 -9.29 19.92 -13.92
C PRO A 822 -9.36 21.17 -14.81
N PRO A 823 -9.53 22.36 -14.22
CA PRO A 823 -9.46 23.62 -14.97
C PRO A 823 -8.03 23.97 -15.40
N VAL A 824 -7.04 23.31 -14.81
CA VAL A 824 -5.61 23.40 -15.15
C VAL A 824 -5.14 21.99 -15.49
N ARG A 825 -4.68 21.73 -16.69
CA ARG A 825 -4.30 20.38 -17.15
C ARG A 825 -2.83 20.30 -17.51
N GLU A 826 -1.97 19.64 -16.67
CA GLU A 826 -2.38 18.85 -15.49
C GLU A 826 -1.96 19.52 -14.18
N ALA A 827 -0.99 20.44 -14.25
CA ALA A 827 -0.54 21.20 -13.09
C ALA A 827 -0.07 22.59 -13.49
N ALA A 828 0.01 23.51 -12.53
CA ALA A 828 0.63 24.81 -12.77
C ALA A 828 1.38 25.35 -11.56
N ILE A 829 2.33 26.23 -11.82
CA ILE A 829 2.96 27.11 -10.83
C ILE A 829 2.52 28.53 -11.11
N VAL A 830 2.04 29.22 -10.09
CA VAL A 830 1.51 30.59 -10.19
C VAL A 830 2.50 31.57 -9.59
N PHE A 831 2.77 32.65 -10.34
CA PHE A 831 3.55 33.77 -9.89
C PHE A 831 2.70 35.04 -9.92
N VAL A 832 2.86 35.88 -8.92
CA VAL A 832 2.25 37.23 -8.87
C VAL A 832 3.36 38.24 -8.61
N ASN A 833 3.46 39.22 -9.48
CA ASN A 833 4.50 40.25 -9.41
C ASN A 833 5.93 39.66 -9.35
N GLY A 834 6.16 38.57 -10.09
CA GLY A 834 7.43 37.84 -10.16
C GLY A 834 7.76 36.93 -8.97
N LYS A 835 6.88 36.86 -7.97
CA LYS A 835 7.05 35.96 -6.81
C LYS A 835 6.18 34.73 -6.94
N ARG A 836 6.72 33.56 -6.60
CA ARG A 836 5.98 32.31 -6.59
C ARG A 836 4.92 32.33 -5.48
N ALA A 837 3.64 32.24 -5.86
CA ALA A 837 2.53 32.22 -4.93
C ALA A 837 2.16 30.78 -4.51
N GLY A 838 2.32 29.80 -5.40
CA GLY A 838 2.03 28.41 -5.13
C GLY A 838 1.93 27.56 -6.38
N SER A 839 1.40 26.34 -6.22
CA SER A 839 1.11 25.42 -7.32
C SER A 839 -0.35 24.96 -7.30
N LEU A 840 -0.86 24.60 -8.46
CA LEU A 840 -2.18 24.03 -8.70
C LEU A 840 -1.98 22.63 -9.25
N TRP A 841 -2.36 21.60 -8.50
CA TRP A 841 -2.18 20.20 -8.90
C TRP A 841 -3.32 19.29 -8.43
N HIS A 842 -4.20 19.79 -7.57
CA HIS A 842 -5.44 19.14 -7.09
C HIS A 842 -6.49 20.19 -6.68
N PRO A 843 -7.77 19.82 -6.54
CA PRO A 843 -8.79 20.70 -5.96
C PRO A 843 -8.56 20.99 -4.45
N PRO A 844 -9.03 22.15 -3.98
CA PRO A 844 -9.62 23.25 -4.75
C PRO A 844 -8.54 23.98 -5.56
N TYR A 845 -8.80 24.24 -6.86
CA TYR A 845 -7.87 24.97 -7.73
C TYR A 845 -7.87 26.45 -7.39
N ARG A 846 -7.34 26.76 -6.21
CA ARG A 846 -7.36 28.12 -5.65
C ARG A 846 -6.06 28.41 -4.91
N ILE A 847 -5.47 29.57 -5.16
CA ILE A 847 -4.23 30.01 -4.50
C ILE A 847 -4.47 31.33 -3.76
N ASP A 848 -4.01 31.37 -2.51
CA ASP A 848 -3.94 32.59 -1.70
C ASP A 848 -2.84 33.50 -2.23
N VAL A 849 -3.20 34.67 -2.67
CA VAL A 849 -2.29 35.68 -3.22
C VAL A 849 -2.26 36.97 -2.42
N SER A 850 -2.80 36.96 -1.19
CA SER A 850 -2.95 38.15 -0.34
C SER A 850 -1.64 38.90 -0.12
N GLU A 851 -0.51 38.20 0.01
CA GLU A 851 0.80 38.80 0.23
C GLU A 851 1.47 39.35 -1.04
N PHE A 852 0.90 39.05 -2.22
CA PHE A 852 1.52 39.33 -3.50
C PHE A 852 0.78 40.39 -4.31
N VAL A 853 -0.56 40.54 -4.12
CA VAL A 853 -1.41 41.48 -4.83
C VAL A 853 -1.45 42.82 -4.08
N HIS A 854 -1.41 43.92 -4.83
CA HIS A 854 -1.53 45.27 -4.30
C HIS A 854 -2.49 46.13 -5.16
N GLU A 855 -2.92 47.24 -4.63
CA GLU A 855 -3.66 48.25 -5.41
C GLU A 855 -2.84 48.74 -6.63
N GLY A 856 -3.51 48.93 -7.77
CA GLY A 856 -2.86 49.27 -9.03
C GLY A 856 -2.58 48.05 -9.93
N ASN A 857 -1.52 48.14 -10.73
CA ASN A 857 -1.19 47.11 -11.70
C ASN A 857 -0.46 45.93 -11.04
N ASN A 858 -0.95 44.72 -11.29
CA ASN A 858 -0.31 43.48 -10.90
C ASN A 858 -0.07 42.62 -12.14
N GLN A 859 1.02 41.87 -12.13
CA GLN A 859 1.35 40.93 -13.17
C GLN A 859 1.12 39.48 -12.65
N ILE A 860 0.26 38.73 -13.32
CA ILE A 860 0.02 37.32 -13.05
C ILE A 860 0.69 36.49 -14.13
N GLU A 861 1.42 35.46 -13.71
CA GLU A 861 2.02 34.47 -14.60
C GLU A 861 1.62 33.07 -14.11
N VAL A 862 1.12 32.23 -15.01
CA VAL A 862 0.73 30.83 -14.74
C VAL A 862 1.53 29.94 -15.69
N ARG A 863 2.43 29.13 -15.14
CA ARG A 863 3.20 28.14 -15.90
C ARG A 863 2.45 26.83 -15.82
N VAL A 864 1.89 26.41 -16.93
CA VAL A 864 1.08 25.20 -17.04
C VAL A 864 1.92 24.08 -17.63
N TYR A 865 1.78 22.91 -17.02
CA TYR A 865 2.51 21.67 -17.37
C TYR A 865 1.50 20.57 -17.66
N ASN A 866 1.64 19.88 -18.79
CA ASN A 866 0.85 18.70 -19.10
C ASN A 866 1.62 17.40 -18.82
N THR A 867 1.19 16.29 -19.43
CA THR A 867 1.89 15.00 -19.39
C THR A 867 2.67 14.77 -20.68
N ALA A 868 3.59 13.77 -20.67
CA ALA A 868 4.34 13.40 -21.85
C ALA A 868 3.54 12.58 -22.87
N ILE A 869 2.29 12.21 -22.56
CA ILE A 869 1.45 11.37 -23.44
C ILE A 869 1.20 12.03 -24.81
N ASN A 870 1.08 13.37 -24.85
CA ASN A 870 0.85 14.08 -26.12
C ASN A 870 2.04 13.94 -27.06
N LEU A 871 3.27 14.05 -26.54
CA LEU A 871 4.49 13.83 -27.32
C LEU A 871 4.51 12.42 -27.90
N LEU A 872 4.22 11.41 -27.06
CA LEU A 872 4.19 10.00 -27.49
C LEU A 872 3.10 9.73 -28.54
N ALA A 873 1.92 10.36 -28.41
CA ALA A 873 0.85 10.22 -29.38
C ALA A 873 1.23 10.79 -30.76
N GLY A 874 2.18 11.70 -30.82
CA GLY A 874 2.73 12.27 -32.06
C GLY A 874 3.93 11.52 -32.64
N GLN A 875 4.49 10.55 -31.92
CA GLN A 875 5.64 9.75 -32.34
C GLN A 875 5.22 8.42 -32.99
N ALA A 876 6.10 7.87 -33.82
CA ALA A 876 5.93 6.49 -34.26
C ALA A 876 6.13 5.52 -33.07
N PRO A 877 5.36 4.42 -33.00
CA PRO A 877 5.58 3.39 -31.98
C PRO A 877 7.02 2.88 -32.01
N ARG A 878 7.60 2.61 -30.83
CA ARG A 878 8.94 2.04 -30.72
C ARG A 878 8.98 0.64 -31.33
N ASP A 879 10.02 0.36 -32.12
CA ASP A 879 10.25 -0.97 -32.68
C ASP A 879 11.00 -1.86 -31.68
N TYR A 880 10.33 -2.86 -31.14
CA TYR A 880 10.89 -3.86 -30.24
C TYR A 880 11.30 -5.18 -30.90
N THR A 881 11.31 -5.27 -32.24
CA THR A 881 11.54 -6.53 -32.98
C THR A 881 12.88 -7.18 -32.58
N ALA A 882 13.96 -6.41 -32.53
CA ALA A 882 15.28 -6.93 -32.14
C ALA A 882 15.33 -7.41 -30.69
N LEU A 883 14.70 -6.68 -29.77
CA LEU A 883 14.59 -7.08 -28.36
C LEU A 883 13.74 -8.34 -28.19
N ARG A 884 12.60 -8.43 -28.89
CA ARG A 884 11.72 -9.61 -28.88
C ARG A 884 12.45 -10.86 -29.38
N THR A 885 13.29 -10.72 -30.38
CA THR A 885 14.10 -11.81 -30.90
C THR A 885 15.09 -12.34 -29.87
N LYS A 886 15.70 -11.45 -29.07
CA LYS A 886 16.74 -11.81 -28.09
C LYS A 886 16.16 -12.21 -26.73
N TYR A 887 15.14 -11.50 -26.24
CA TYR A 887 14.64 -11.62 -24.86
C TYR A 887 13.17 -12.07 -24.74
N GLY A 888 12.47 -12.36 -25.85
CA GLY A 888 11.04 -12.67 -25.84
C GLY A 888 10.18 -11.41 -25.68
N ARG A 889 8.96 -11.55 -25.13
CA ARG A 889 7.96 -10.46 -25.03
C ARG A 889 7.82 -9.85 -23.63
N ARG A 890 8.77 -10.11 -22.73
CA ARG A 890 8.68 -9.73 -21.31
C ARG A 890 8.63 -8.22 -21.03
N PHE A 891 8.95 -7.40 -22.01
CA PHE A 891 9.04 -5.93 -21.89
C PHE A 891 8.02 -5.19 -22.78
N ASP A 892 7.13 -5.89 -23.48
CA ASP A 892 6.11 -5.25 -24.32
C ASP A 892 5.26 -4.31 -23.43
N PRO A 893 5.22 -2.99 -23.71
CA PRO A 893 4.45 -2.05 -22.89
C PRO A 893 2.95 -2.28 -23.06
N GLN A 894 2.21 -2.11 -21.97
CA GLN A 894 0.76 -2.18 -21.98
C GLN A 894 0.15 -0.83 -22.39
N ASP A 895 -0.96 -0.88 -23.13
CA ASP A 895 -1.81 0.26 -23.49
C ASP A 895 -1.07 1.44 -24.15
N MET A 896 0.07 1.16 -24.78
CA MET A 896 0.86 2.15 -25.52
C MET A 896 0.56 2.16 -27.02
N ASP A 897 -0.32 1.28 -27.48
CA ASP A 897 -0.81 1.28 -28.86
C ASP A 897 -1.95 2.30 -29.01
N ASN A 898 -1.98 3.00 -30.14
CA ASN A 898 -3.05 3.97 -30.47
C ASN A 898 -3.25 5.12 -29.47
N LEU A 899 -2.17 5.65 -28.93
CA LEU A 899 -2.21 6.80 -28.04
C LEU A 899 -2.89 8.00 -28.70
N GLN A 900 -3.74 8.69 -27.95
CA GLN A 900 -4.35 9.95 -28.36
C GLN A 900 -3.86 11.09 -27.50
N PRO A 901 -3.65 12.29 -28.08
CA PRO A 901 -3.33 13.46 -27.29
C PRO A 901 -4.52 13.82 -26.39
N ILE A 902 -4.21 14.18 -25.14
CA ILE A 902 -5.22 14.64 -24.16
C ILE A 902 -5.28 16.16 -24.16
N PRO A 903 -6.47 16.74 -23.91
CA PRO A 903 -6.60 18.19 -23.79
C PRO A 903 -5.67 18.73 -22.73
N SER A 904 -4.94 19.82 -23.04
CA SER A 904 -3.89 20.36 -22.18
C SER A 904 -3.98 21.90 -22.18
N GLY A 905 -3.74 22.52 -21.03
CA GLY A 905 -3.76 23.98 -20.93
C GLY A 905 -4.58 24.52 -19.76
N LEU A 906 -4.96 25.78 -19.90
CA LEU A 906 -5.74 26.52 -18.93
C LEU A 906 -7.17 26.71 -19.45
N PHE A 907 -8.17 26.26 -18.70
CA PHE A 907 -9.57 26.23 -19.15
C PHE A 907 -10.44 27.27 -18.46
N GLY A 908 -10.20 27.60 -17.19
CA GLY A 908 -10.98 28.56 -16.43
C GLY A 908 -12.38 28.04 -16.03
N PRO A 909 -13.29 28.90 -15.53
CA PRO A 909 -13.09 30.36 -15.38
C PRO A 909 -12.02 30.74 -14.37
N ILE A 910 -11.41 31.92 -14.49
CA ILE A 910 -10.40 32.38 -13.53
C ILE A 910 -10.87 33.73 -12.97
N HIS A 911 -10.92 33.82 -11.63
CA HIS A 911 -11.32 35.03 -10.93
C HIS A 911 -10.30 35.44 -9.88
N LEU A 912 -10.04 36.69 -9.74
CA LEU A 912 -9.42 37.26 -8.55
C LEU A 912 -10.56 37.62 -7.60
N VAL A 913 -10.54 37.04 -6.39
CA VAL A 913 -11.62 37.18 -5.42
C VAL A 913 -11.10 37.66 -4.07
N GLU A 914 -11.88 38.48 -3.37
CA GLU A 914 -11.65 38.95 -2.01
C GLU A 914 -12.66 38.31 -1.07
N ARG A 915 -12.19 37.68 0.01
CA ARG A 915 -13.01 37.22 1.11
C ARG A 915 -12.78 38.12 2.31
N LYS A 916 -13.80 38.90 2.68
CA LYS A 916 -13.77 39.74 3.85
C LYS A 916 -14.05 38.94 5.11
N ASN A 917 -13.21 39.08 6.11
CA ASN A 917 -13.49 38.55 7.43
C ASN A 917 -14.64 39.36 8.05
N LYS A 918 -15.70 38.65 8.52
CA LYS A 918 -16.79 39.31 9.24
C LYS A 918 -16.39 39.75 10.65
#